data_5f1c92fa3303ff240f3e32b116a51203
#
_entry.id   5f1c92fa3303ff240f3e32b116a51203
#
_cell.length_a   1.000
_cell.length_b   1.000
_cell.length_c   1.000
_cell.angle_alpha   90.00
_cell.angle_beta   90.00
_cell.angle_gamma   90.00
#
_symmetry.space_group_name_H-M   'P 1'
#
loop_
_entity.id
_entity.type
_entity.pdbx_description
1 polymer ?
#
loop_
_entity_poly.entity_id
_entity_poly.type
_entity_poly.pdbx_seq_one_letter_code
_entity_poly.pdbx_strand_id
1 'polypeptide(L)'
;MLRQYELVDLVKSYDPDADEDALNRAYVFAMKKHGAQLRASGDPYYSHPVEVAGILTKFKLDSASIIAGLLHDTVEDTDTTIEEVRSLFGDQVAQLVDGLTKLAMVEQKSANNKQAENFRKLLLAMSEDIRVLLIKLADRLHNMRTLHFLQKPEKRARIAKETLDIYAPLAERIGMQEVKSELEEIAFAELHKDAHDSIVARLNFLREQGSNIVPKIIAQLEKDMAENGIKATVSGREKTPYSIWRKMQQKNASFEQLSDIMAFRIIVDDVATCYQALGIVHSKYHMVPRRFKDYISTPKPNGYQSIHTGVIGPENTRIEIQIRTHEMHEIGEKGVAAHWAYKQGQKAEGKHYRWIRELLEILEQASNPEEFLENTKLEMYNDQVFCFTPKGDLIGLPINSTPVDFAYAVHSSVGDTCVGAKINGEIRPLRTVLQNGDQVDILTSKAQHPSTEWERFVVTGKAKAAIRRYVRACKRDQFITLGQEILERLFKGENLEFSEKGLVNVLQNFEAESIEDIYAKVGEGLVTGWDVLKAVYPAYKQSKLEKVVKSIKVPSFKKVIKKDKKSEPLKIKGLIPGMAVHFAGCCHPLPGDRIVGIVTTGKGVAVHTIDCKALEKYADEPERWLDIAWGEEAVNEMHTGRLKVMLANEPGSLAELSNLVARNNGNISNLNIVYRTVSYFELLLDIDVKDLKHLTDIIAALKASKVVSYVSRANQ
;
A
#
# COMPACT_ATOMS: atom_id res chain seq x y z
N MET A 1 -30.91 1.07 25.85
CA MET A 1 -31.59 1.29 24.55
C MET A 1 -32.33 2.62 24.60
N LEU A 2 -32.03 3.53 23.68
CA LEU A 2 -32.68 4.82 23.56
C LEU A 2 -34.16 4.66 23.18
N ARG A 3 -35.04 5.38 23.86
CA ARG A 3 -36.44 5.46 23.46
C ARG A 3 -36.63 6.46 22.32
N GLN A 4 -37.70 6.33 21.57
CA GLN A 4 -38.02 7.17 20.42
C GLN A 4 -37.87 8.67 20.72
N TYR A 5 -38.51 9.16 21.78
CA TYR A 5 -38.47 10.58 22.17
C TYR A 5 -37.09 11.01 22.62
N GLU A 6 -36.30 10.13 23.32
CA GLU A 6 -34.93 10.43 23.74
C GLU A 6 -34.02 10.64 22.53
N LEU A 7 -34.16 9.83 21.47
CA LEU A 7 -33.43 10.00 20.23
C LEU A 7 -33.73 11.34 19.55
N VAL A 8 -35.05 11.68 19.47
CA VAL A 8 -35.49 12.96 18.86
C VAL A 8 -34.95 14.14 19.67
N ASP A 9 -35.09 14.12 21.00
CA ASP A 9 -34.57 15.17 21.88
C ASP A 9 -33.05 15.35 21.73
N LEU A 10 -32.30 14.25 21.63
CA LEU A 10 -30.86 14.30 21.38
C LEU A 10 -30.53 14.97 20.04
N VAL A 11 -31.24 14.62 18.96
CA VAL A 11 -31.04 15.25 17.65
C VAL A 11 -31.37 16.73 17.70
N LYS A 12 -32.52 17.11 18.27
CA LYS A 12 -32.96 18.50 18.41
C LYS A 12 -32.05 19.35 19.28
N SER A 13 -31.32 18.74 20.21
CA SER A 13 -30.38 19.47 21.06
C SER A 13 -29.22 20.12 20.27
N TYR A 14 -28.89 19.61 19.09
CA TYR A 14 -27.82 20.16 18.24
C TYR A 14 -28.30 20.56 16.83
N ASP A 15 -29.47 20.09 16.39
CA ASP A 15 -30.12 20.44 15.13
C ASP A 15 -31.59 20.78 15.42
N PRO A 16 -31.87 22.05 15.82
CA PRO A 16 -33.23 22.47 16.16
C PRO A 16 -34.23 22.37 15.00
N ASP A 17 -33.76 22.42 13.74
CA ASP A 17 -34.55 22.35 12.53
C ASP A 17 -34.77 20.91 12.03
N ALA A 18 -34.33 19.90 12.77
CA ALA A 18 -34.50 18.49 12.43
C ALA A 18 -35.97 18.11 12.28
N ASP A 19 -36.30 17.36 11.21
CA ASP A 19 -37.66 16.83 10.95
C ASP A 19 -37.97 15.71 11.97
N GLU A 20 -38.68 16.11 13.03
CA GLU A 20 -39.13 15.22 14.09
C GLU A 20 -40.04 14.12 13.59
N ASP A 21 -40.96 14.45 12.64
CA ASP A 21 -41.90 13.49 12.09
C ASP A 21 -41.16 12.41 11.26
N ALA A 22 -40.13 12.78 10.48
CA ALA A 22 -39.34 11.84 9.72
C ALA A 22 -38.52 10.91 10.63
N LEU A 23 -37.90 11.44 11.71
CA LEU A 23 -37.19 10.64 12.71
C LEU A 23 -38.12 9.65 13.42
N ASN A 24 -39.29 10.10 13.82
CA ASN A 24 -40.32 9.28 14.46
C ASN A 24 -40.82 8.17 13.52
N ARG A 25 -41.11 8.51 12.25
CA ARG A 25 -41.49 7.53 11.23
C ARG A 25 -40.39 6.47 11.00
N ALA A 26 -39.16 6.90 10.91
CA ALA A 26 -38.02 5.98 10.70
C ALA A 26 -37.84 5.00 11.86
N TYR A 27 -37.92 5.48 13.10
CA TYR A 27 -37.86 4.66 14.30
C TYR A 27 -38.94 3.57 14.31
N VAL A 28 -40.19 3.98 14.08
CA VAL A 28 -41.37 3.06 14.05
C VAL A 28 -41.27 2.09 12.87
N PHE A 29 -40.80 2.58 11.70
CA PHE A 29 -40.61 1.74 10.51
C PHE A 29 -39.57 0.63 10.75
N ALA A 30 -38.37 0.97 11.26
CA ALA A 30 -37.35 0.01 11.60
C ALA A 30 -37.84 -1.04 12.61
N MET A 31 -38.54 -0.58 13.68
CA MET A 31 -39.12 -1.47 14.68
C MET A 31 -40.14 -2.45 14.08
N LYS A 32 -41.04 -1.98 13.21
CA LYS A 32 -42.06 -2.81 12.56
C LYS A 32 -41.47 -3.81 11.58
N LYS A 33 -40.51 -3.38 10.76
CA LYS A 33 -39.88 -4.23 9.71
C LYS A 33 -39.04 -5.36 10.32
N HIS A 34 -38.25 -5.10 11.37
CA HIS A 34 -37.52 -6.14 12.07
C HIS A 34 -38.41 -7.03 12.96
N GLY A 35 -39.57 -6.54 13.37
CA GLY A 35 -40.61 -7.33 14.03
C GLY A 35 -40.11 -8.21 15.18
N ALA A 36 -40.27 -9.53 15.03
CA ALA A 36 -39.88 -10.54 16.03
C ALA A 36 -38.41 -11.06 15.87
N GLN A 37 -37.63 -10.47 15.00
CA GLN A 37 -36.22 -10.87 14.85
C GLN A 37 -35.43 -10.61 16.15
N LEU A 38 -34.56 -11.57 16.53
CA LEU A 38 -33.72 -11.46 17.71
C LEU A 38 -32.22 -11.49 17.34
N ARG A 39 -31.42 -10.77 18.09
CA ARG A 39 -29.94 -10.81 18.02
C ARG A 39 -29.38 -12.04 18.76
N ALA A 40 -28.07 -12.27 18.58
CA ALA A 40 -27.34 -13.31 19.31
C ALA A 40 -27.36 -13.10 20.85
N SER A 41 -27.58 -11.86 21.33
CA SER A 41 -27.78 -11.52 22.74
C SER A 41 -29.16 -11.93 23.28
N GLY A 42 -30.13 -12.22 22.39
CA GLY A 42 -31.53 -12.42 22.75
C GLY A 42 -32.38 -11.14 22.73
N ASP A 43 -31.78 -9.99 22.53
CA ASP A 43 -32.47 -8.72 22.40
C ASP A 43 -33.23 -8.61 21.07
N PRO A 44 -34.32 -7.81 20.99
CA PRO A 44 -35.00 -7.51 19.72
C PRO A 44 -34.02 -6.87 18.73
N TYR A 45 -34.07 -7.29 17.47
CA TYR A 45 -33.11 -6.85 16.44
C TYR A 45 -33.09 -5.33 16.25
N TYR A 46 -34.24 -4.67 16.30
CA TYR A 46 -34.34 -3.22 16.14
C TYR A 46 -33.57 -2.40 17.18
N SER A 47 -33.11 -3.03 18.30
CA SER A 47 -32.25 -2.37 19.26
C SER A 47 -30.92 -1.94 18.66
N HIS A 48 -30.42 -2.70 17.67
CA HIS A 48 -29.18 -2.40 16.99
C HIS A 48 -29.21 -1.08 16.18
N PRO A 49 -30.10 -0.90 15.20
CA PRO A 49 -30.17 0.35 14.48
C PRO A 49 -30.47 1.56 15.38
N VAL A 50 -31.21 1.38 16.47
CA VAL A 50 -31.42 2.46 17.47
C VAL A 50 -30.12 2.84 18.18
N GLU A 51 -29.31 1.87 18.59
CA GLU A 51 -28.01 2.16 19.22
C GLU A 51 -27.02 2.74 18.20
N VAL A 52 -27.03 2.28 16.93
CA VAL A 52 -26.25 2.89 15.84
C VAL A 52 -26.66 4.37 15.67
N ALA A 53 -27.95 4.67 15.59
CA ALA A 53 -28.44 6.05 15.55
C ALA A 53 -27.97 6.86 16.77
N GLY A 54 -28.00 6.27 17.97
CA GLY A 54 -27.49 6.88 19.19
C GLY A 54 -25.97 7.15 19.16
N ILE A 55 -25.17 6.31 18.50
CA ILE A 55 -23.75 6.59 18.26
C ILE A 55 -23.59 7.79 17.31
N LEU A 56 -24.40 7.84 16.25
CA LEU A 56 -24.35 8.94 15.26
C LEU A 56 -24.73 10.30 15.86
N THR A 57 -25.66 10.34 16.84
CA THR A 57 -26.00 11.59 17.53
C THR A 57 -24.85 12.17 18.33
N LYS A 58 -23.95 11.33 18.89
CA LYS A 58 -22.74 11.82 19.57
C LYS A 58 -21.81 12.59 18.63
N PHE A 59 -21.84 12.25 17.35
CA PHE A 59 -21.08 12.95 16.30
C PHE A 59 -21.84 14.14 15.71
N LYS A 60 -23.07 14.42 16.18
CA LYS A 60 -23.93 15.53 15.73
C LYS A 60 -24.19 15.50 14.22
N LEU A 61 -24.46 14.32 13.66
CA LEU A 61 -24.75 14.18 12.23
C LEU A 61 -26.18 14.67 11.91
N ASP A 62 -26.42 14.98 10.64
CA ASP A 62 -27.70 15.46 10.13
C ASP A 62 -28.82 14.42 10.25
N SER A 63 -30.06 14.87 10.21
CA SER A 63 -31.25 14.01 10.33
C SER A 63 -31.27 12.88 9.30
N ALA A 64 -30.81 13.12 8.06
CA ALA A 64 -30.75 12.11 7.02
C ALA A 64 -29.80 10.96 7.40
N SER A 65 -28.64 11.26 8.00
CA SER A 65 -27.70 10.25 8.50
C SER A 65 -28.27 9.45 9.66
N ILE A 66 -29.00 10.10 10.58
CA ILE A 66 -29.65 9.41 11.71
C ILE A 66 -30.73 8.46 11.20
N ILE A 67 -31.58 8.93 10.27
CA ILE A 67 -32.62 8.12 9.64
C ILE A 67 -32.01 6.95 8.86
N ALA A 68 -30.93 7.19 8.08
CA ALA A 68 -30.23 6.13 7.39
C ALA A 68 -29.61 5.11 8.38
N GLY A 69 -29.11 5.56 9.52
CA GLY A 69 -28.65 4.69 10.61
C GLY A 69 -29.74 3.83 11.23
N LEU A 70 -30.99 4.36 11.34
CA LEU A 70 -32.14 3.57 11.78
C LEU A 70 -32.58 2.53 10.74
N LEU A 71 -32.36 2.79 9.44
CA LEU A 71 -32.87 1.98 8.33
C LEU A 71 -31.81 1.10 7.66
N HIS A 72 -30.55 1.15 8.07
CA HIS A 72 -29.42 0.57 7.32
C HIS A 72 -29.54 -0.94 7.06
N ASP A 73 -30.10 -1.70 8.01
CA ASP A 73 -30.30 -3.14 7.89
C ASP A 73 -31.69 -3.53 7.35
N THR A 74 -32.62 -2.58 7.19
CA THR A 74 -34.01 -2.91 6.80
C THR A 74 -34.09 -3.49 5.39
N VAL A 75 -33.27 -3.00 4.46
CA VAL A 75 -33.25 -3.49 3.07
C VAL A 75 -32.52 -4.83 2.96
N GLU A 76 -31.58 -5.13 3.87
CA GLU A 76 -30.81 -6.36 3.87
C GLU A 76 -31.55 -7.53 4.54
N ASP A 77 -32.14 -7.25 5.69
CA ASP A 77 -32.67 -8.26 6.61
C ASP A 77 -34.19 -8.38 6.58
N THR A 78 -34.89 -7.55 5.76
CA THR A 78 -36.36 -7.57 5.63
C THR A 78 -36.78 -7.51 4.15
N ASP A 79 -38.11 -7.44 3.92
CA ASP A 79 -38.72 -7.30 2.60
C ASP A 79 -38.75 -5.85 2.07
N THR A 80 -38.07 -4.92 2.74
CA THR A 80 -38.03 -3.50 2.37
C THR A 80 -37.22 -3.28 1.10
N THR A 81 -37.72 -2.46 0.18
CA THR A 81 -36.99 -2.07 -1.04
C THR A 81 -36.45 -0.64 -0.93
N ILE A 82 -35.41 -0.33 -1.72
CA ILE A 82 -34.84 1.02 -1.79
C ILE A 82 -35.89 2.03 -2.28
N GLU A 83 -36.80 1.61 -3.17
CA GLU A 83 -37.90 2.44 -3.67
C GLU A 83 -38.91 2.78 -2.57
N GLU A 84 -39.19 1.83 -1.65
CA GLU A 84 -40.02 2.07 -0.48
C GLU A 84 -39.35 3.09 0.46
N VAL A 85 -38.06 2.95 0.74
CA VAL A 85 -37.29 3.92 1.53
C VAL A 85 -37.32 5.30 0.88
N ARG A 86 -37.11 5.37 -0.46
CA ARG A 86 -37.12 6.63 -1.21
C ARG A 86 -38.48 7.34 -1.13
N SER A 87 -39.55 6.60 -1.25
CA SER A 87 -40.93 7.17 -1.19
C SER A 87 -41.27 7.73 0.19
N LEU A 88 -40.77 7.10 1.26
CA LEU A 88 -41.11 7.46 2.64
C LEU A 88 -40.16 8.49 3.27
N PHE A 89 -38.88 8.48 2.89
CA PHE A 89 -37.81 9.24 3.56
C PHE A 89 -36.99 10.12 2.61
N GLY A 90 -37.26 10.07 1.29
CA GLY A 90 -36.63 10.90 0.28
C GLY A 90 -35.34 10.32 -0.31
N ASP A 91 -34.85 10.97 -1.38
CA ASP A 91 -33.73 10.49 -2.18
C ASP A 91 -32.41 10.41 -1.40
N GLN A 92 -32.15 11.37 -0.52
CA GLN A 92 -30.91 11.46 0.26
C GLN A 92 -30.76 10.26 1.21
N VAL A 93 -31.81 9.92 1.93
CA VAL A 93 -31.82 8.74 2.82
C VAL A 93 -31.70 7.47 2.01
N ALA A 94 -32.44 7.36 0.88
CA ALA A 94 -32.39 6.19 0.03
C ALA A 94 -30.99 5.95 -0.56
N GLN A 95 -30.26 6.99 -0.97
CA GLN A 95 -28.88 6.89 -1.47
C GLN A 95 -27.93 6.40 -0.37
N LEU A 96 -28.06 6.90 0.85
CA LEU A 96 -27.24 6.45 1.98
C LEU A 96 -27.49 4.96 2.31
N VAL A 97 -28.75 4.55 2.37
CA VAL A 97 -29.13 3.16 2.65
C VAL A 97 -28.70 2.24 1.51
N ASP A 98 -28.87 2.64 0.25
CA ASP A 98 -28.41 1.86 -0.92
C ASP A 98 -26.87 1.65 -0.89
N GLY A 99 -26.11 2.72 -0.56
CA GLY A 99 -24.67 2.64 -0.36
C GLY A 99 -24.28 1.63 0.72
N LEU A 100 -24.99 1.58 1.84
CA LEU A 100 -24.78 0.63 2.94
C LEU A 100 -25.13 -0.81 2.53
N THR A 101 -26.28 -1.01 1.88
CA THR A 101 -26.77 -2.33 1.43
C THR A 101 -25.85 -2.97 0.38
N LYS A 102 -25.34 -2.19 -0.59
CA LYS A 102 -24.36 -2.68 -1.57
C LYS A 102 -23.09 -3.24 -0.95
N LEU A 103 -22.74 -2.77 0.25
CA LEU A 103 -21.61 -3.28 1.01
C LEU A 103 -21.85 -4.67 1.61
N ALA A 104 -23.05 -4.92 2.11
CA ALA A 104 -23.39 -6.16 2.83
C ALA A 104 -23.66 -7.35 1.90
N MET A 105 -24.24 -7.14 0.72
CA MET A 105 -24.54 -8.23 -0.24
C MET A 105 -23.31 -9.07 -0.66
N VAL A 106 -22.08 -8.61 -0.43
CA VAL A 106 -20.85 -9.33 -0.78
C VAL A 106 -20.37 -10.24 0.33
N GLU A 107 -20.81 -10.05 1.55
CA GLU A 107 -20.45 -10.91 2.68
C GLU A 107 -20.85 -12.38 2.49
N GLN A 108 -21.68 -12.72 1.50
CA GLN A 108 -22.19 -14.08 1.27
C GLN A 108 -21.36 -14.97 0.34
N LYS A 109 -20.35 -14.48 -0.40
CA LYS A 109 -19.53 -15.29 -1.35
C LYS A 109 -18.10 -15.56 -0.80
N SER A 110 -17.43 -16.64 -1.14
CA SER A 110 -16.12 -17.23 -0.68
C SER A 110 -15.05 -16.42 0.13
N ALA A 111 -14.27 -17.08 1.03
CA ALA A 111 -13.61 -16.45 2.19
C ALA A 111 -12.37 -15.54 1.93
N ASN A 112 -11.57 -15.76 0.88
CA ASN A 112 -10.32 -15.00 0.68
C ASN A 112 -10.47 -13.76 -0.22
N ASN A 113 -11.36 -13.77 -1.21
CA ASN A 113 -11.59 -12.63 -2.10
C ASN A 113 -12.62 -11.63 -1.56
N LYS A 114 -13.35 -11.99 -0.48
CA LYS A 114 -14.43 -11.20 0.10
C LYS A 114 -13.96 -9.90 0.71
N GLN A 115 -12.91 -9.94 1.53
CA GLN A 115 -12.45 -8.78 2.30
C GLN A 115 -11.99 -7.66 1.37
N ALA A 116 -11.28 -8.01 0.33
CA ALA A 116 -10.78 -7.05 -0.65
C ALA A 116 -11.91 -6.47 -1.51
N GLU A 117 -12.88 -7.30 -1.93
CA GLU A 117 -14.03 -6.85 -2.71
C GLU A 117 -14.99 -5.99 -1.89
N ASN A 118 -15.23 -6.35 -0.62
CA ASN A 118 -16.01 -5.53 0.32
C ASN A 118 -15.37 -4.16 0.53
N PHE A 119 -14.05 -4.14 0.71
CA PHE A 119 -13.30 -2.91 0.89
C PHE A 119 -13.34 -2.03 -0.37
N ARG A 120 -13.24 -2.63 -1.56
CA ARG A 120 -13.40 -1.93 -2.84
C ARG A 120 -14.76 -1.23 -2.94
N LYS A 121 -15.83 -1.93 -2.61
CA LYS A 121 -17.20 -1.37 -2.66
C LYS A 121 -17.39 -0.28 -1.62
N LEU A 122 -16.85 -0.47 -0.40
CA LEU A 122 -16.86 0.57 0.63
C LEU A 122 -16.21 1.86 0.13
N LEU A 123 -15.07 1.77 -0.56
CA LEU A 123 -14.42 2.94 -1.13
C LEU A 123 -15.25 3.63 -2.20
N LEU A 124 -15.88 2.86 -3.09
CA LEU A 124 -16.76 3.42 -4.12
C LEU A 124 -17.96 4.13 -3.50
N ALA A 125 -18.63 3.52 -2.52
CA ALA A 125 -19.73 4.14 -1.81
C ALA A 125 -19.30 5.40 -1.03
N MET A 126 -18.13 5.38 -0.38
CA MET A 126 -17.56 6.54 0.31
C MET A 126 -17.19 7.68 -0.64
N SER A 127 -16.84 7.38 -1.88
CA SER A 127 -16.53 8.41 -2.88
C SER A 127 -17.75 9.18 -3.33
N GLU A 128 -18.93 8.58 -3.24
CA GLU A 128 -20.22 9.23 -3.49
C GLU A 128 -20.66 10.07 -2.30
N ASP A 129 -20.62 9.48 -1.09
CA ASP A 129 -20.99 10.17 0.16
C ASP A 129 -20.21 9.60 1.37
N ILE A 130 -19.41 10.45 2.02
CA ILE A 130 -18.62 10.07 3.21
C ILE A 130 -19.48 9.61 4.38
N ARG A 131 -20.76 10.04 4.46
CA ARG A 131 -21.68 9.64 5.53
C ARG A 131 -21.92 8.13 5.56
N VAL A 132 -21.83 7.46 4.40
CA VAL A 132 -21.87 5.99 4.33
C VAL A 132 -20.78 5.36 5.21
N LEU A 133 -19.55 5.92 5.19
CA LEU A 133 -18.49 5.46 6.09
C LEU A 133 -18.79 5.74 7.56
N LEU A 134 -19.33 6.94 7.88
CA LEU A 134 -19.64 7.31 9.26
C LEU A 134 -20.69 6.38 9.87
N ILE A 135 -21.73 6.07 9.10
CA ILE A 135 -22.77 5.12 9.51
C ILE A 135 -22.18 3.71 9.66
N LYS A 136 -21.34 3.27 8.69
CA LYS A 136 -20.72 1.93 8.75
C LYS A 136 -19.73 1.79 9.92
N LEU A 137 -19.04 2.86 10.31
CA LEU A 137 -18.19 2.84 11.51
C LEU A 137 -19.03 2.78 12.80
N ALA A 138 -20.18 3.45 12.85
CA ALA A 138 -21.09 3.36 13.99
C ALA A 138 -21.72 1.95 14.11
N ASP A 139 -22.13 1.35 12.98
CA ASP A 139 -22.57 -0.03 12.90
C ASP A 139 -21.49 -1.00 13.39
N ARG A 140 -20.27 -0.88 12.85
CA ARG A 140 -19.13 -1.73 13.26
C ARG A 140 -18.82 -1.57 14.75
N LEU A 141 -18.86 -0.35 15.27
CA LEU A 141 -18.60 -0.09 16.68
C LEU A 141 -19.64 -0.78 17.58
N HIS A 142 -20.92 -0.68 17.24
CA HIS A 142 -21.97 -1.37 17.99
C HIS A 142 -21.82 -2.90 17.88
N ASN A 143 -21.52 -3.43 16.69
CA ASN A 143 -21.25 -4.84 16.49
C ASN A 143 -20.05 -5.34 17.31
N MET A 144 -18.99 -4.54 17.44
CA MET A 144 -17.84 -4.87 18.28
C MET A 144 -18.20 -4.86 19.78
N ARG A 145 -19.00 -3.90 20.26
CA ARG A 145 -19.49 -3.86 21.66
C ARG A 145 -20.29 -5.11 22.05
N THR A 146 -20.98 -5.70 21.06
CA THR A 146 -21.81 -6.90 21.25
C THR A 146 -21.14 -8.19 20.76
N LEU A 147 -19.85 -8.15 20.39
CA LEU A 147 -19.11 -9.26 19.81
C LEU A 147 -19.09 -10.51 20.70
N HIS A 148 -19.01 -10.32 22.01
CA HIS A 148 -18.94 -11.37 23.03
C HIS A 148 -20.16 -12.28 23.09
N PHE A 149 -21.33 -11.84 22.57
CA PHE A 149 -22.53 -12.68 22.47
C PHE A 149 -22.45 -13.73 21.33
N LEU A 150 -21.52 -13.59 20.39
CA LEU A 150 -21.34 -14.59 19.34
C LEU A 150 -20.69 -15.87 19.89
N GLN A 151 -21.37 -17.00 19.70
CA GLN A 151 -20.95 -18.29 20.26
C GLN A 151 -19.64 -18.82 19.64
N LYS A 152 -19.38 -18.54 18.35
CA LYS A 152 -18.25 -19.10 17.60
C LYS A 152 -16.99 -18.25 17.75
N PRO A 153 -15.93 -18.72 18.44
CA PRO A 153 -14.68 -17.95 18.62
C PRO A 153 -14.01 -17.57 17.30
N GLU A 154 -14.03 -18.46 16.29
CA GLU A 154 -13.44 -18.21 14.99
C GLU A 154 -14.14 -17.04 14.26
N LYS A 155 -15.48 -16.91 14.41
CA LYS A 155 -16.24 -15.79 13.85
C LYS A 155 -15.88 -14.49 14.57
N ARG A 156 -15.73 -14.52 15.90
CA ARG A 156 -15.32 -13.35 16.69
C ARG A 156 -13.91 -12.89 16.28
N ALA A 157 -12.95 -13.82 16.23
CA ALA A 157 -11.57 -13.51 15.84
C ALA A 157 -11.49 -12.93 14.40
N ARG A 158 -12.29 -13.46 13.46
CA ARG A 158 -12.34 -12.94 12.09
C ARG A 158 -12.85 -11.50 12.07
N ILE A 159 -13.95 -11.20 12.78
CA ILE A 159 -14.53 -9.85 12.85
C ILE A 159 -13.55 -8.88 13.52
N ALA A 160 -12.92 -9.29 14.62
CA ALA A 160 -11.94 -8.49 15.34
C ALA A 160 -10.71 -8.18 14.43
N LYS A 161 -10.20 -9.15 13.69
CA LYS A 161 -9.10 -8.97 12.74
C LYS A 161 -9.47 -8.01 11.62
N GLU A 162 -10.64 -8.19 11.00
CA GLU A 162 -11.14 -7.27 9.96
C GLU A 162 -11.29 -5.84 10.51
N THR A 163 -11.73 -5.70 11.75
CA THR A 163 -11.87 -4.40 12.42
C THR A 163 -10.50 -3.72 12.60
N LEU A 164 -9.48 -4.45 13.05
CA LEU A 164 -8.11 -3.90 13.16
C LEU A 164 -7.48 -3.61 11.80
N ASP A 165 -7.75 -4.45 10.79
CA ASP A 165 -7.12 -4.37 9.49
C ASP A 165 -7.73 -3.27 8.58
N ILE A 166 -9.01 -2.93 8.77
CA ILE A 166 -9.75 -2.04 7.87
C ILE A 166 -10.42 -0.88 8.63
N TYR A 167 -11.30 -1.16 9.58
CA TYR A 167 -12.19 -0.14 10.15
C TYR A 167 -11.47 0.81 11.11
N ALA A 168 -10.57 0.32 11.96
CA ALA A 168 -9.80 1.18 12.85
C ALA A 168 -8.86 2.13 12.08
N PRO A 169 -8.13 1.71 11.04
CA PRO A 169 -7.37 2.60 10.17
C PRO A 169 -8.23 3.63 9.42
N LEU A 170 -9.41 3.23 8.95
CA LEU A 170 -10.35 4.18 8.32
C LEU A 170 -10.81 5.25 9.30
N ALA A 171 -11.17 4.84 10.53
CA ALA A 171 -11.54 5.79 11.60
C ALA A 171 -10.38 6.76 11.92
N GLU A 172 -9.13 6.26 11.95
CA GLU A 172 -7.94 7.11 12.11
C GLU A 172 -7.78 8.09 10.97
N ARG A 173 -7.98 7.64 9.73
CA ARG A 173 -7.79 8.46 8.53
C ARG A 173 -8.78 9.63 8.45
N ILE A 174 -10.01 9.42 8.90
CA ILE A 174 -11.02 10.48 8.99
C ILE A 174 -11.01 11.22 10.34
N GLY A 175 -10.05 10.92 11.21
CA GLY A 175 -9.82 11.63 12.47
C GLY A 175 -10.75 11.24 13.62
N MET A 176 -11.57 10.19 13.51
CA MET A 176 -12.49 9.71 14.56
C MET A 176 -11.73 8.91 15.62
N GLN A 177 -10.96 9.62 16.46
CA GLN A 177 -10.02 9.01 17.38
C GLN A 177 -10.68 8.19 18.49
N GLU A 178 -11.87 8.60 18.96
CA GLU A 178 -12.65 7.86 19.95
C GLU A 178 -13.08 6.50 19.40
N VAL A 179 -13.69 6.50 18.19
CA VAL A 179 -14.13 5.27 17.52
C VAL A 179 -12.95 4.35 17.26
N LYS A 180 -11.86 4.88 16.71
CA LYS A 180 -10.64 4.12 16.48
C LYS A 180 -10.16 3.43 17.74
N SER A 181 -10.02 4.20 18.82
CA SER A 181 -9.45 3.68 20.09
C SER A 181 -10.32 2.58 20.68
N GLU A 182 -11.65 2.71 20.62
CA GLU A 182 -12.58 1.71 21.11
C GLU A 182 -12.60 0.44 20.24
N LEU A 183 -12.58 0.60 18.91
CA LEU A 183 -12.47 -0.52 17.96
C LEU A 183 -11.17 -1.32 18.16
N GLU A 184 -10.03 -0.62 18.30
CA GLU A 184 -8.72 -1.23 18.55
C GLU A 184 -8.70 -2.00 19.88
N GLU A 185 -9.28 -1.43 20.94
CA GLU A 185 -9.28 -2.02 22.26
C GLU A 185 -10.11 -3.30 22.32
N ILE A 186 -11.35 -3.27 21.81
CA ILE A 186 -12.23 -4.46 21.79
C ILE A 186 -11.61 -5.56 20.92
N ALA A 187 -11.08 -5.20 19.74
CA ALA A 187 -10.47 -6.17 18.86
C ALA A 187 -9.18 -6.77 19.43
N PHE A 188 -8.38 -5.98 20.15
CA PHE A 188 -7.17 -6.44 20.82
C PHE A 188 -7.49 -7.41 21.96
N ALA A 189 -8.49 -7.09 22.78
CA ALA A 189 -8.95 -7.97 23.86
C ALA A 189 -9.44 -9.33 23.35
N GLU A 190 -10.08 -9.38 22.16
CA GLU A 190 -10.52 -10.64 21.55
C GLU A 190 -9.36 -11.44 20.92
N LEU A 191 -8.43 -10.77 20.22
CA LEU A 191 -7.37 -11.45 19.46
C LEU A 191 -6.16 -11.84 20.30
N HIS A 192 -5.82 -11.04 21.30
CA HIS A 192 -4.60 -11.19 22.13
C HIS A 192 -4.91 -11.05 23.62
N LYS A 193 -5.86 -11.86 24.10
CA LYS A 193 -6.40 -11.77 25.45
C LYS A 193 -5.32 -11.76 26.53
N ASP A 194 -4.36 -12.68 26.47
CA ASP A 194 -3.31 -12.79 27.50
C ASP A 194 -2.42 -11.54 27.54
N ALA A 195 -2.09 -10.97 26.37
CA ALA A 195 -1.31 -9.74 26.29
C ALA A 195 -2.11 -8.53 26.79
N HIS A 196 -3.40 -8.45 26.42
CA HIS A 196 -4.32 -7.43 26.89
C HIS A 196 -4.43 -7.46 28.42
N ASP A 197 -4.78 -8.61 29.00
CA ASP A 197 -5.00 -8.78 30.44
C ASP A 197 -3.72 -8.48 31.24
N SER A 198 -2.54 -8.88 30.74
CA SER A 198 -1.24 -8.57 31.32
C SER A 198 -0.98 -7.06 31.36
N ILE A 199 -1.25 -6.33 30.25
CA ILE A 199 -1.04 -4.88 30.19
C ILE A 199 -2.04 -4.16 31.10
N VAL A 200 -3.32 -4.56 31.10
CA VAL A 200 -4.35 -3.98 31.97
C VAL A 200 -4.01 -4.17 33.43
N ALA A 201 -3.58 -5.38 33.86
CA ALA A 201 -3.14 -5.64 35.22
C ALA A 201 -1.98 -4.72 35.62
N ARG A 202 -1.04 -4.49 34.73
CA ARG A 202 0.11 -3.62 34.96
C ARG A 202 -0.26 -2.14 35.04
N LEU A 203 -1.19 -1.69 34.21
CA LEU A 203 -1.75 -0.34 34.29
C LEU A 203 -2.50 -0.11 35.59
N ASN A 204 -3.30 -1.09 36.04
CA ASN A 204 -4.01 -1.02 37.32
C ASN A 204 -3.03 -0.96 38.51
N PHE A 205 -1.97 -1.77 38.50
CA PHE A 205 -0.91 -1.71 39.48
C PHE A 205 -0.24 -0.31 39.52
N LEU A 206 0.06 0.29 38.37
CA LEU A 206 0.62 1.64 38.33
C LEU A 206 -0.37 2.69 38.81
N ARG A 207 -1.66 2.53 38.55
CA ARG A 207 -2.70 3.43 39.08
C ARG A 207 -2.78 3.34 40.63
N GLU A 208 -2.71 2.16 41.20
CA GLU A 208 -2.75 1.94 42.64
C GLU A 208 -1.52 2.53 43.33
N GLN A 209 -0.33 2.29 42.81
CA GLN A 209 0.91 2.85 43.34
C GLN A 209 1.09 4.33 43.05
N GLY A 210 0.61 4.80 41.86
CA GLY A 210 0.72 6.17 41.37
C GLY A 210 -0.53 7.02 41.63
N SER A 211 -1.47 6.63 42.51
CA SER A 211 -2.78 7.28 42.67
C SER A 211 -2.75 8.79 42.92
N ASN A 212 -1.60 9.35 43.28
CA ASN A 212 -1.41 10.78 43.50
C ASN A 212 -0.56 11.49 42.40
N ILE A 213 0.10 10.76 41.47
CA ILE A 213 1.03 11.39 40.54
C ILE A 213 0.28 12.16 39.42
N VAL A 214 -0.72 11.53 38.81
CA VAL A 214 -1.48 12.17 37.71
C VAL A 214 -2.21 13.43 38.18
N PRO A 215 -3.00 13.41 39.27
CA PRO A 215 -3.62 14.62 39.83
C PRO A 215 -2.61 15.70 40.22
N LYS A 216 -1.45 15.33 40.78
CA LYS A 216 -0.40 16.28 41.13
C LYS A 216 0.19 16.98 39.89
N ILE A 217 0.46 16.22 38.82
CA ILE A 217 0.98 16.77 37.56
C ILE A 217 -0.06 17.72 36.94
N ILE A 218 -1.34 17.32 36.93
CA ILE A 218 -2.43 18.18 36.43
C ILE A 218 -2.46 19.49 37.22
N ALA A 219 -2.56 19.40 38.55
CA ALA A 219 -2.61 20.59 39.41
C ALA A 219 -1.38 21.50 39.25
N GLN A 220 -0.19 20.91 39.07
CA GLN A 220 1.02 21.69 38.84
C GLN A 220 1.02 22.39 37.48
N LEU A 221 0.60 21.71 36.40
CA LEU A 221 0.50 22.31 35.07
C LEU A 221 -0.57 23.40 35.04
N GLU A 222 -1.73 23.21 35.68
CA GLU A 222 -2.77 24.26 35.81
C GLU A 222 -2.25 25.46 36.57
N LYS A 223 -1.53 25.26 37.68
CA LYS A 223 -0.89 26.30 38.42
C LYS A 223 0.13 27.09 37.57
N ASP A 224 0.98 26.33 36.82
CA ASP A 224 1.98 26.94 35.95
C ASP A 224 1.36 27.85 34.88
N MET A 225 0.22 27.42 34.29
CA MET A 225 -0.53 28.24 33.33
C MET A 225 -1.16 29.46 34.00
N ALA A 226 -1.82 29.25 35.14
CA ALA A 226 -2.50 30.34 35.86
C ALA A 226 -1.54 31.44 36.38
N GLU A 227 -0.34 31.07 36.89
CA GLU A 227 0.70 31.99 37.31
C GLU A 227 1.19 32.93 36.17
N ASN A 228 1.07 32.47 34.93
CA ASN A 228 1.44 33.25 33.74
C ASN A 228 0.22 33.86 33.02
N GLY A 229 -0.93 33.91 33.68
CA GLY A 229 -2.15 34.52 33.15
C GLY A 229 -2.86 33.75 32.03
N ILE A 230 -2.53 32.46 31.85
CA ILE A 230 -3.17 31.61 30.85
C ILE A 230 -4.31 30.81 31.49
N LYS A 231 -5.52 30.98 30.95
CA LYS A 231 -6.65 30.15 31.29
C LYS A 231 -6.55 28.84 30.47
N ALA A 232 -6.31 27.75 31.14
CA ALA A 232 -6.15 26.45 30.51
C ALA A 232 -6.92 25.38 31.26
N THR A 233 -7.42 24.38 30.52
CA THR A 233 -7.95 23.14 31.11
C THR A 233 -6.93 22.03 30.89
N VAL A 234 -6.47 21.41 31.97
CA VAL A 234 -5.49 20.33 31.88
C VAL A 234 -6.15 18.99 32.17
N SER A 235 -5.91 18.01 31.33
CA SER A 235 -6.40 16.64 31.51
C SER A 235 -5.29 15.62 31.29
N GLY A 236 -5.28 14.55 32.09
CA GLY A 236 -4.42 13.40 31.90
C GLY A 236 -5.07 12.42 30.90
N ARG A 237 -4.27 11.87 29.98
CA ARG A 237 -4.68 10.82 29.06
C ARG A 237 -3.73 9.64 29.19
N GLU A 238 -4.26 8.51 29.63
CA GLU A 238 -3.55 7.24 29.59
C GLU A 238 -3.64 6.61 28.20
N LYS A 239 -2.56 6.03 27.72
CA LYS A 239 -2.57 5.30 26.44
C LYS A 239 -3.34 4.01 26.57
N THR A 240 -4.09 3.65 25.51
CA THR A 240 -4.85 2.39 25.48
C THR A 240 -3.91 1.18 25.53
N PRO A 241 -4.32 0.05 26.11
CA PRO A 241 -3.56 -1.19 26.12
C PRO A 241 -3.06 -1.62 24.75
N TYR A 242 -3.88 -1.48 23.70
CA TYR A 242 -3.47 -1.74 22.33
C TYR A 242 -2.32 -0.84 21.86
N SER A 243 -2.40 0.47 22.13
CA SER A 243 -1.34 1.42 21.78
C SER A 243 -0.01 1.12 22.46
N ILE A 244 -0.07 0.65 23.73
CA ILE A 244 1.09 0.21 24.51
C ILE A 244 1.69 -1.05 23.88
N TRP A 245 0.85 -2.07 23.64
CA TRP A 245 1.27 -3.33 23.01
C TRP A 245 1.93 -3.11 21.65
N ARG A 246 1.32 -2.31 20.79
CA ARG A 246 1.85 -1.95 19.47
C ARG A 246 3.24 -1.30 19.57
N LYS A 247 3.45 -0.40 20.53
CA LYS A 247 4.76 0.20 20.79
C LYS A 247 5.79 -0.81 21.29
N MET A 248 5.39 -1.72 22.18
CA MET A 248 6.26 -2.81 22.65
C MET A 248 6.74 -3.65 21.46
N GLN A 249 5.83 -4.03 20.56
CA GLN A 249 6.17 -4.80 19.36
C GLN A 249 7.09 -4.01 18.40
N GLN A 250 6.76 -2.75 18.10
CA GLN A 250 7.55 -1.92 17.18
C GLN A 250 8.97 -1.63 17.67
N LYS A 251 9.15 -1.45 18.97
CA LYS A 251 10.45 -1.13 19.58
C LYS A 251 11.18 -2.34 20.14
N ASN A 252 10.57 -3.51 20.08
CA ASN A 252 11.03 -4.74 20.78
C ASN A 252 11.42 -4.45 22.24
N ALA A 253 10.56 -3.70 22.94
CA ALA A 253 10.79 -3.20 24.30
C ALA A 253 9.78 -3.78 25.27
N SER A 254 10.20 -3.99 26.55
CA SER A 254 9.27 -4.37 27.62
C SER A 254 8.40 -3.18 28.05
N PHE A 255 7.34 -3.47 28.79
CA PHE A 255 6.43 -2.45 29.33
C PHE A 255 7.17 -1.39 30.17
N GLU A 256 8.13 -1.82 30.99
CA GLU A 256 8.93 -0.95 31.87
C GLU A 256 9.87 0.00 31.11
N GLN A 257 10.25 -0.37 29.91
CA GLN A 257 11.10 0.48 29.05
C GLN A 257 10.31 1.57 28.31
N LEU A 258 8.98 1.51 28.38
CA LEU A 258 8.12 2.54 27.80
C LEU A 258 8.01 3.73 28.76
N SER A 259 8.63 4.83 28.41
CA SER A 259 8.68 6.06 29.21
C SER A 259 7.54 7.04 28.95
N ASP A 260 6.61 6.73 28.02
CA ASP A 260 5.58 7.64 27.54
C ASP A 260 4.16 7.04 27.61
N ILE A 261 3.87 6.37 28.73
CA ILE A 261 2.56 5.74 29.02
C ILE A 261 1.50 6.80 29.32
N MET A 262 1.89 7.89 29.97
CA MET A 262 1.01 9.01 30.34
C MET A 262 1.25 10.22 29.44
N ALA A 263 0.17 10.78 28.94
CA ALA A 263 0.15 12.04 28.21
C ALA A 263 -0.75 13.05 28.94
N PHE A 264 -0.39 14.31 28.88
CA PHE A 264 -1.20 15.39 29.43
C PHE A 264 -1.63 16.32 28.33
N ARG A 265 -2.84 16.81 28.42
CA ARG A 265 -3.43 17.70 27.43
C ARG A 265 -3.72 19.04 28.07
N ILE A 266 -3.22 20.09 27.45
CA ILE A 266 -3.48 21.47 27.82
C ILE A 266 -4.37 22.06 26.73
N ILE A 267 -5.59 22.49 27.11
CA ILE A 267 -6.57 23.09 26.21
C ILE A 267 -6.65 24.58 26.55
N VAL A 268 -6.47 25.42 25.53
CA VAL A 268 -6.48 26.89 25.64
C VAL A 268 -7.42 27.51 24.61
N ASP A 269 -7.66 28.81 24.67
CA ASP A 269 -8.68 29.46 23.88
C ASP A 269 -8.26 29.69 22.41
N ASP A 270 -6.99 30.03 22.14
CA ASP A 270 -6.51 30.41 20.81
C ASP A 270 -5.11 29.87 20.48
N VAL A 271 -4.71 29.99 19.19
CA VAL A 271 -3.44 29.49 18.67
C VAL A 271 -2.23 30.21 19.29
N ALA A 272 -2.32 31.53 19.49
CA ALA A 272 -1.20 32.31 20.09
C ALA A 272 -0.94 31.83 21.52
N THR A 273 -2.00 31.58 22.27
CA THR A 273 -1.95 31.04 23.63
C THR A 273 -1.38 29.59 23.65
N CYS A 274 -1.57 28.78 22.59
CA CYS A 274 -0.89 27.49 22.50
C CYS A 274 0.63 27.60 22.51
N TYR A 275 1.19 28.56 21.76
CA TYR A 275 2.65 28.80 21.74
C TYR A 275 3.17 29.47 23.01
N GLN A 276 2.36 30.31 23.66
CA GLN A 276 2.71 30.85 24.98
C GLN A 276 2.77 29.75 26.04
N ALA A 277 1.78 28.84 26.05
CA ALA A 277 1.77 27.69 26.94
C ALA A 277 2.99 26.77 26.69
N LEU A 278 3.38 26.55 25.42
CA LEU A 278 4.61 25.83 25.08
C LEU A 278 5.85 26.50 25.69
N GLY A 279 5.95 27.84 25.56
CA GLY A 279 7.04 28.61 26.13
C GLY A 279 7.15 28.44 27.66
N ILE A 280 6.01 28.47 28.37
CA ILE A 280 5.95 28.24 29.83
C ILE A 280 6.41 26.81 30.15
N VAL A 281 5.89 25.79 29.44
CA VAL A 281 6.29 24.40 29.65
C VAL A 281 7.80 24.22 29.46
N HIS A 282 8.37 24.77 28.39
CA HIS A 282 9.81 24.62 28.10
C HIS A 282 10.70 25.47 29.00
N SER A 283 10.19 26.56 29.59
CA SER A 283 10.93 27.36 30.56
C SER A 283 11.05 26.70 31.95
N LYS A 284 10.03 25.88 32.31
CA LYS A 284 9.96 25.19 33.61
C LYS A 284 10.48 23.74 33.54
N TYR A 285 10.33 23.06 32.39
CA TYR A 285 10.62 21.63 32.24
C TYR A 285 11.57 21.35 31.08
N HIS A 286 12.60 20.56 31.30
CA HIS A 286 13.59 20.22 30.28
C HIS A 286 12.98 19.38 29.16
N MET A 287 13.07 19.89 27.94
CA MET A 287 12.58 19.18 26.74
C MET A 287 13.43 17.93 26.45
N VAL A 288 12.77 16.82 26.13
CA VAL A 288 13.43 15.60 25.64
C VAL A 288 13.72 15.75 24.15
N PRO A 289 15.00 15.73 23.70
CA PRO A 289 15.36 15.89 22.30
C PRO A 289 14.60 14.92 21.37
N ARG A 290 14.26 15.40 20.15
CA ARG A 290 13.51 14.66 19.13
C ARG A 290 12.08 14.24 19.50
N ARG A 291 11.51 14.81 20.59
CA ARG A 291 10.12 14.56 21.03
C ARG A 291 9.20 15.76 20.82
N PHE A 292 9.67 16.78 20.12
CA PHE A 292 8.86 17.94 19.74
C PHE A 292 8.27 17.75 18.36
N LYS A 293 6.95 18.02 18.21
CA LYS A 293 6.23 18.01 16.94
C LYS A 293 5.18 19.12 16.95
N ASP A 294 5.21 19.97 15.95
CA ASP A 294 4.25 21.03 15.76
C ASP A 294 3.27 20.69 14.64
N TYR A 295 2.10 20.20 15.03
CA TYR A 295 1.00 19.92 14.12
C TYR A 295 0.02 21.09 14.01
N ILE A 296 0.28 22.24 14.63
CA ILE A 296 -0.49 23.47 14.39
C ILE A 296 0.02 24.14 13.12
N SER A 297 1.33 24.34 13.02
CA SER A 297 1.97 24.90 11.82
C SER A 297 1.91 23.94 10.62
N THR A 298 1.96 22.64 10.89
CA THR A 298 1.95 21.59 9.87
C THR A 298 0.89 20.54 10.23
N PRO A 299 -0.40 20.81 9.92
CA PRO A 299 -1.49 19.89 10.26
C PRO A 299 -1.35 18.52 9.59
N LYS A 300 -1.81 17.48 10.27
CA LYS A 300 -1.91 16.15 9.65
C LYS A 300 -2.94 16.16 8.51
N PRO A 301 -2.86 15.22 7.54
CA PRO A 301 -3.81 15.12 6.42
C PRO A 301 -5.28 15.01 6.85
N ASN A 302 -5.54 14.42 8.02
CA ASN A 302 -6.89 14.31 8.59
C ASN A 302 -7.35 15.56 9.35
N GLY A 303 -6.62 16.70 9.22
CA GLY A 303 -6.96 17.96 9.89
C GLY A 303 -6.56 18.03 11.37
N TYR A 304 -5.92 16.99 11.92
CA TYR A 304 -5.45 17.01 13.31
C TYR A 304 -4.39 18.09 13.53
N GLN A 305 -4.62 18.93 14.54
CA GLN A 305 -3.71 20.01 14.97
C GLN A 305 -3.46 19.91 16.48
N SER A 306 -2.21 20.01 16.88
CA SER A 306 -1.76 20.07 18.29
C SER A 306 -0.25 20.27 18.32
N ILE A 307 0.27 20.92 19.34
CA ILE A 307 1.70 20.89 19.66
C ILE A 307 1.95 19.68 20.57
N HIS A 308 2.91 18.85 20.22
CA HIS A 308 3.34 17.72 21.05
C HIS A 308 4.77 17.97 21.53
N THR A 309 5.00 17.89 22.82
CA THR A 309 6.32 17.96 23.40
C THR A 309 6.51 16.93 24.50
N GLY A 310 7.67 16.28 24.51
CA GLY A 310 8.08 15.42 25.61
C GLY A 310 8.99 16.17 26.55
N VAL A 311 8.69 16.16 27.84
CA VAL A 311 9.48 16.87 28.87
C VAL A 311 9.76 15.98 30.07
N ILE A 312 10.80 16.37 30.86
CA ILE A 312 10.97 15.87 32.21
C ILE A 312 10.12 16.79 33.10
N GLY A 313 8.93 16.32 33.43
CA GLY A 313 7.90 17.08 34.13
C GLY A 313 8.02 17.01 35.67
N PRO A 314 6.95 17.37 36.37
CA PRO A 314 6.88 17.26 37.83
C PRO A 314 7.23 15.84 38.29
N GLU A 315 7.72 15.71 39.52
CA GLU A 315 8.15 14.44 40.13
C GLU A 315 9.28 13.73 39.33
N ASN A 316 10.02 14.49 38.52
CA ASN A 316 11.11 13.99 37.66
C ASN A 316 10.65 12.86 36.70
N THR A 317 9.38 12.88 36.32
CA THR A 317 8.78 11.89 35.43
C THR A 317 8.83 12.38 33.96
N ARG A 318 9.09 11.45 33.02
CA ARG A 318 9.02 11.76 31.60
C ARG A 318 7.56 11.72 31.15
N ILE A 319 7.05 12.87 30.70
CA ILE A 319 5.67 13.02 30.25
C ILE A 319 5.60 13.60 28.85
N GLU A 320 4.53 13.26 28.12
CA GLU A 320 4.16 13.88 26.86
C GLU A 320 3.07 14.93 27.10
N ILE A 321 3.28 16.14 26.64
CA ILE A 321 2.29 17.22 26.73
C ILE A 321 1.78 17.56 25.34
N GLN A 322 0.45 17.60 25.21
CA GLN A 322 -0.27 17.98 24.00
C GLN A 322 -0.98 19.31 24.24
N ILE A 323 -0.68 20.35 23.45
CA ILE A 323 -1.26 21.67 23.60
C ILE A 323 -2.09 21.97 22.37
N ARG A 324 -3.35 22.39 22.56
CA ARG A 324 -4.29 22.66 21.46
C ARG A 324 -5.45 23.56 21.93
N THR A 325 -6.17 24.16 20.98
CA THR A 325 -7.39 24.93 21.28
C THR A 325 -8.59 24.02 21.50
N HIS A 326 -9.70 24.56 22.00
CA HIS A 326 -10.98 23.84 22.11
C HIS A 326 -11.47 23.30 20.75
N GLU A 327 -11.37 24.10 19.69
CA GLU A 327 -11.75 23.70 18.33
C GLU A 327 -10.86 22.54 17.82
N MET A 328 -9.53 22.66 17.96
CA MET A 328 -8.59 21.60 17.61
C MET A 328 -8.82 20.32 18.40
N HIS A 329 -9.32 20.46 19.64
CA HIS A 329 -9.68 19.32 20.47
C HIS A 329 -10.88 18.57 19.89
N GLU A 330 -11.95 19.27 19.54
CA GLU A 330 -13.14 18.67 18.94
C GLU A 330 -12.81 17.99 17.58
N ILE A 331 -12.06 18.68 16.71
CA ILE A 331 -11.59 18.12 15.43
C ILE A 331 -10.73 16.88 15.67
N GLY A 332 -9.85 16.91 16.67
CA GLY A 332 -8.96 15.80 17.00
C GLY A 332 -9.66 14.55 17.57
N GLU A 333 -10.83 14.69 18.19
CA GLU A 333 -11.58 13.56 18.75
C GLU A 333 -12.67 13.06 17.77
N LYS A 334 -13.40 13.96 17.10
CA LYS A 334 -14.54 13.65 16.23
C LYS A 334 -14.18 13.62 14.72
N GLY A 335 -13.03 14.15 14.33
CA GLY A 335 -12.57 14.14 12.94
C GLY A 335 -13.50 14.84 11.96
N VAL A 336 -13.73 14.22 10.81
CA VAL A 336 -14.60 14.74 9.74
C VAL A 336 -16.02 15.01 10.25
N ALA A 337 -16.50 14.26 11.22
CA ALA A 337 -17.82 14.47 11.81
C ALA A 337 -17.97 15.86 12.49
N ALA A 338 -16.90 16.40 13.07
CA ALA A 338 -16.91 17.75 13.65
C ALA A 338 -17.12 18.83 12.57
N HIS A 339 -16.55 18.65 11.38
CA HIS A 339 -16.73 19.59 10.27
C HIS A 339 -18.13 19.52 9.67
N TRP A 340 -18.77 18.33 9.70
CA TRP A 340 -20.13 18.16 9.19
C TRP A 340 -21.15 18.94 10.02
N ALA A 341 -20.99 18.94 11.33
CA ALA A 341 -21.85 19.68 12.24
C ALA A 341 -21.79 21.23 12.03
N TYR A 342 -20.67 21.75 11.48
CA TYR A 342 -20.45 23.21 11.33
C TYR A 342 -20.88 23.77 9.96
N LYS A 343 -21.04 22.95 8.92
CA LYS A 343 -21.32 23.38 7.53
C LYS A 343 -22.48 22.61 6.89
N GLN A 344 -23.67 22.76 7.45
CA GLN A 344 -24.89 22.36 6.75
C GLN A 344 -25.01 23.14 5.43
N GLY A 345 -24.83 22.45 4.28
CA GLY A 345 -25.22 22.94 2.97
C GLY A 345 -24.13 23.37 1.97
N GLN A 346 -22.84 23.32 2.28
CA GLN A 346 -21.80 23.52 1.27
C GLN A 346 -21.18 22.17 0.87
N LYS A 347 -21.15 21.88 -0.45
CA LYS A 347 -20.39 20.73 -0.99
C LYS A 347 -18.98 20.77 -0.40
N ALA A 348 -18.63 19.73 0.34
CA ALA A 348 -17.33 19.60 0.95
C ALA A 348 -16.25 19.32 -0.14
N GLU A 349 -15.98 20.33 -0.96
CA GLU A 349 -14.78 20.39 -1.78
C GLU A 349 -13.60 20.80 -0.89
N GLY A 350 -12.90 19.80 -0.33
CA GLY A 350 -11.82 20.11 0.59
C GLY A 350 -10.77 19.01 0.68
N LYS A 351 -9.68 19.34 1.37
CA LYS A 351 -8.51 18.49 1.66
C LYS A 351 -8.89 17.11 2.22
N HIS A 352 -10.06 16.98 2.86
CA HIS A 352 -10.57 15.75 3.46
C HIS A 352 -10.95 14.65 2.45
N TYR A 353 -11.23 14.97 1.18
CA TYR A 353 -11.52 13.99 0.13
C TYR A 353 -10.30 13.59 -0.70
N ARG A 354 -9.17 14.26 -0.50
CA ARG A 354 -7.95 13.98 -1.26
C ARG A 354 -7.49 12.53 -1.07
N TRP A 355 -7.53 12.03 0.15
CA TRP A 355 -7.12 10.66 0.44
C TRP A 355 -8.06 9.59 -0.16
N ILE A 356 -9.38 9.87 -0.26
CA ILE A 356 -10.31 8.97 -0.95
C ILE A 356 -9.94 8.91 -2.43
N ARG A 357 -9.61 10.04 -3.02
CA ARG A 357 -9.16 10.15 -4.41
C ARG A 357 -7.86 9.38 -4.64
N GLU A 358 -6.91 9.49 -3.72
CA GLU A 358 -5.66 8.72 -3.73
C GLU A 358 -5.91 7.20 -3.65
N LEU A 359 -6.87 6.76 -2.81
CA LEU A 359 -7.26 5.35 -2.74
C LEU A 359 -7.99 4.87 -4.01
N LEU A 360 -8.79 5.72 -4.65
CA LEU A 360 -9.42 5.41 -5.94
C LEU A 360 -8.37 5.28 -7.05
N GLU A 361 -7.34 6.14 -7.07
CA GLU A 361 -6.20 5.98 -7.99
C GLU A 361 -5.48 4.64 -7.81
N ILE A 362 -5.30 4.20 -6.56
CA ILE A 362 -4.72 2.87 -6.25
C ILE A 362 -5.66 1.76 -6.74
N LEU A 363 -6.97 1.93 -6.57
CA LEU A 363 -7.97 0.97 -7.04
C LEU A 363 -7.93 0.80 -8.57
N GLU A 364 -7.86 1.90 -9.31
CA GLU A 364 -7.78 1.89 -10.78
C GLU A 364 -6.48 1.23 -11.29
N GLN A 365 -5.42 1.28 -10.50
CA GLN A 365 -4.10 0.74 -10.86
C GLN A 365 -3.89 -0.72 -10.45
N ALA A 366 -4.68 -1.23 -9.52
CA ALA A 366 -4.59 -2.60 -9.05
C ALA A 366 -5.19 -3.59 -10.04
N SER A 367 -4.54 -4.73 -10.25
CA SER A 367 -5.01 -5.78 -11.16
C SER A 367 -6.04 -6.72 -10.54
N ASN A 368 -6.03 -6.84 -9.22
CA ASN A 368 -6.93 -7.69 -8.47
C ASN A 368 -7.24 -7.08 -7.09
N PRO A 369 -8.33 -7.55 -6.43
CA PRO A 369 -8.73 -7.01 -5.13
C PRO A 369 -7.69 -7.19 -4.02
N GLU A 370 -6.90 -8.26 -4.04
CA GLU A 370 -5.87 -8.52 -3.03
C GLU A 370 -4.72 -7.52 -3.13
N GLU A 371 -4.22 -7.24 -4.34
CA GLU A 371 -3.21 -6.22 -4.58
C GLU A 371 -3.69 -4.84 -4.14
N PHE A 372 -4.95 -4.52 -4.43
CA PHE A 372 -5.59 -3.30 -3.97
C PHE A 372 -5.60 -3.19 -2.45
N LEU A 373 -6.04 -4.24 -1.74
CA LEU A 373 -6.08 -4.25 -0.27
C LEU A 373 -4.67 -4.13 0.33
N GLU A 374 -3.66 -4.80 -0.23
CA GLU A 374 -2.27 -4.71 0.20
C GLU A 374 -1.74 -3.27 0.07
N ASN A 375 -1.89 -2.67 -1.12
CA ASN A 375 -1.41 -1.33 -1.38
C ASN A 375 -2.13 -0.28 -0.52
N THR A 376 -3.43 -0.47 -0.27
CA THR A 376 -4.21 0.42 0.59
C THR A 376 -3.81 0.31 2.06
N LYS A 377 -3.52 -0.90 2.55
CA LYS A 377 -2.99 -1.08 3.91
C LYS A 377 -1.69 -0.30 4.12
N LEU A 378 -0.81 -0.27 3.13
CA LEU A 378 0.43 0.50 3.20
C LEU A 378 0.19 2.00 3.35
N GLU A 379 -0.83 2.55 2.69
CA GLU A 379 -1.19 3.98 2.81
C GLU A 379 -1.87 4.32 4.14
N MET A 380 -2.56 3.36 4.76
CA MET A 380 -3.36 3.62 5.97
C MET A 380 -2.54 3.63 7.27
N TYR A 381 -1.42 2.88 7.35
CA TYR A 381 -0.81 2.52 8.64
C TYR A 381 0.43 3.32 9.07
N ASN A 382 0.90 4.33 8.34
CA ASN A 382 2.22 4.91 8.58
C ASN A 382 2.21 6.26 9.29
N ASP A 383 3.10 6.41 10.29
CA ASP A 383 3.59 7.72 10.72
C ASP A 383 4.19 8.44 9.50
N GLN A 384 4.06 9.76 9.43
CA GLN A 384 4.46 10.53 8.25
C GLN A 384 5.74 11.32 8.48
N VAL A 385 6.52 11.45 7.41
CA VAL A 385 7.57 12.46 7.25
C VAL A 385 7.08 13.54 6.29
N PHE A 386 7.42 14.79 6.56
CA PHE A 386 7.04 15.93 5.76
C PHE A 386 8.26 16.45 5.02
N CYS A 387 8.20 16.45 3.69
CA CYS A 387 9.27 16.94 2.82
C CYS A 387 8.75 18.09 1.96
N PHE A 388 9.66 18.95 1.49
CA PHE A 388 9.32 20.10 0.70
C PHE A 388 9.71 19.93 -0.76
N THR A 389 8.86 20.41 -1.67
CA THR A 389 9.27 20.62 -3.06
C THR A 389 10.20 21.82 -3.15
N PRO A 390 10.97 22.00 -4.24
CA PRO A 390 11.77 23.22 -4.45
C PRO A 390 10.93 24.51 -4.48
N LYS A 391 9.63 24.40 -4.73
CA LYS A 391 8.67 25.52 -4.69
C LYS A 391 8.14 25.84 -3.30
N GLY A 392 8.48 25.00 -2.30
CA GLY A 392 8.02 25.16 -0.93
C GLY A 392 6.72 24.42 -0.60
N ASP A 393 6.15 23.62 -1.53
CA ASP A 393 4.97 22.83 -1.25
C ASP A 393 5.33 21.68 -0.29
N LEU A 394 4.49 21.46 0.71
CA LEU A 394 4.66 20.40 1.70
C LEU A 394 4.02 19.10 1.25
N ILE A 395 4.79 18.02 1.25
CA ILE A 395 4.34 16.67 0.92
C ILE A 395 4.55 15.76 2.12
N GLY A 396 3.44 15.18 2.62
CA GLY A 396 3.47 14.16 3.67
C GLY A 396 3.59 12.77 3.07
N LEU A 397 4.55 11.99 3.55
CA LEU A 397 4.83 10.63 3.12
C LEU A 397 4.93 9.68 4.33
N PRO A 398 4.67 8.38 4.18
CA PRO A 398 4.98 7.40 5.21
C PRO A 398 6.44 7.44 5.66
N ILE A 399 6.71 7.12 6.94
CA ILE A 399 8.10 6.94 7.42
C ILE A 399 8.80 5.89 6.57
N ASN A 400 10.11 6.07 6.34
CA ASN A 400 10.98 5.28 5.47
C ASN A 400 10.70 5.46 3.97
N SER A 401 9.90 6.45 3.57
CA SER A 401 9.72 6.78 2.16
C SER A 401 11.03 7.27 1.53
N THR A 402 11.12 7.04 0.23
CA THR A 402 12.27 7.35 -0.61
C THR A 402 11.96 8.46 -1.61
N PRO A 403 12.94 9.03 -2.32
CA PRO A 403 12.70 9.97 -3.40
C PRO A 403 11.76 9.46 -4.49
N VAL A 404 11.69 8.15 -4.73
CA VAL A 404 10.72 7.56 -5.68
C VAL A 404 9.30 7.70 -5.14
N ASP A 405 9.09 7.41 -3.86
CA ASP A 405 7.78 7.63 -3.20
C ASP A 405 7.36 9.09 -3.30
N PHE A 406 8.31 10.01 -3.05
CA PHE A 406 8.08 11.45 -3.18
C PHE A 406 7.70 11.85 -4.62
N ALA A 407 8.40 11.32 -5.63
CA ALA A 407 8.13 11.59 -7.04
C ALA A 407 6.69 11.18 -7.43
N TYR A 408 6.25 9.99 -7.01
CA TYR A 408 4.88 9.52 -7.23
C TYR A 408 3.84 10.29 -6.40
N ALA A 409 4.19 10.80 -5.23
CA ALA A 409 3.30 11.64 -4.44
C ALA A 409 3.08 13.01 -5.11
N VAL A 410 4.10 13.57 -5.76
CA VAL A 410 3.98 14.81 -6.56
C VAL A 410 3.06 14.57 -7.76
N HIS A 411 3.40 13.62 -8.62
CA HIS A 411 2.58 13.23 -9.78
C HIS A 411 3.08 11.91 -10.37
N SER A 412 2.17 11.08 -10.90
CA SER A 412 2.54 9.78 -11.49
C SER A 412 3.55 9.92 -12.63
N SER A 413 3.42 10.95 -13.50
CA SER A 413 4.39 11.19 -14.58
C SER A 413 5.78 11.57 -14.09
N VAL A 414 5.90 12.24 -12.93
CA VAL A 414 7.18 12.58 -12.30
C VAL A 414 7.83 11.30 -11.76
N GLY A 415 7.03 10.42 -11.15
CA GLY A 415 7.48 9.11 -10.69
C GLY A 415 7.97 8.23 -11.85
N ASP A 416 7.18 8.12 -12.92
CA ASP A 416 7.50 7.30 -14.08
C ASP A 416 8.80 7.74 -14.80
N THR A 417 9.10 9.04 -14.78
CA THR A 417 10.28 9.62 -15.43
C THR A 417 11.44 9.94 -14.49
N CYS A 418 11.37 9.53 -13.22
CA CYS A 418 12.37 9.80 -12.20
C CYS A 418 13.71 9.12 -12.53
N VAL A 419 14.78 9.91 -12.60
CA VAL A 419 16.15 9.42 -12.86
C VAL A 419 17.07 9.58 -11.66
N GLY A 420 16.76 10.51 -10.76
CA GLY A 420 17.57 10.85 -9.62
C GLY A 420 16.87 11.85 -8.72
N ALA A 421 17.49 12.17 -7.61
CA ALA A 421 16.97 13.18 -6.69
C ALA A 421 18.11 14.00 -6.06
N LYS A 422 17.82 15.28 -5.81
CA LYS A 422 18.64 16.10 -4.91
C LYS A 422 17.89 16.26 -3.59
N ILE A 423 18.53 15.92 -2.51
CA ILE A 423 18.02 16.12 -1.15
C ILE A 423 18.84 17.23 -0.51
N ASN A 424 18.20 18.31 -0.10
CA ASN A 424 18.86 19.49 0.46
C ASN A 424 19.99 20.07 -0.43
N GLY A 425 19.79 20.00 -1.76
CA GLY A 425 20.74 20.47 -2.76
C GLY A 425 21.80 19.45 -3.19
N GLU A 426 21.94 18.31 -2.51
CA GLU A 426 22.90 17.25 -2.83
C GLU A 426 22.24 16.10 -3.59
N ILE A 427 22.91 15.57 -4.61
CA ILE A 427 22.46 14.38 -5.33
C ILE A 427 22.60 13.16 -4.41
N ARG A 428 21.48 12.49 -4.15
CA ARG A 428 21.40 11.30 -3.31
C ARG A 428 20.80 10.12 -4.07
N PRO A 429 21.17 8.87 -3.73
CA PRO A 429 20.57 7.66 -4.30
C PRO A 429 19.05 7.61 -4.13
N LEU A 430 18.33 7.05 -5.09
CA LEU A 430 16.86 6.89 -5.04
C LEU A 430 16.37 6.02 -3.88
N ARG A 431 17.26 5.27 -3.22
CA ARG A 431 16.96 4.45 -2.02
C ARG A 431 17.15 5.20 -0.70
N THR A 432 17.61 6.45 -0.74
CA THR A 432 17.83 7.26 0.47
C THR A 432 16.50 7.43 1.22
N VAL A 433 16.50 7.15 2.51
CA VAL A 433 15.32 7.36 3.36
C VAL A 433 15.20 8.84 3.66
N LEU A 434 14.04 9.42 3.33
CA LEU A 434 13.74 10.83 3.54
C LEU A 434 13.52 11.13 5.03
N GLN A 435 13.99 12.30 5.44
CA GLN A 435 13.86 12.82 6.80
C GLN A 435 12.84 13.97 6.84
N ASN A 436 12.32 14.21 8.03
CA ASN A 436 11.38 15.32 8.23
C ASN A 436 12.10 16.67 7.98
N GLY A 437 11.54 17.49 7.09
CA GLY A 437 12.10 18.79 6.71
C GLY A 437 13.01 18.76 5.47
N ASP A 438 13.25 17.59 4.87
CA ASP A 438 14.06 17.50 3.65
C ASP A 438 13.41 18.26 2.49
N GLN A 439 14.21 19.04 1.76
CA GLN A 439 13.83 19.61 0.47
C GLN A 439 14.25 18.63 -0.63
N VAL A 440 13.27 18.13 -1.40
CA VAL A 440 13.49 17.08 -2.40
C VAL A 440 13.19 17.61 -3.80
N ASP A 441 14.21 17.61 -4.65
CA ASP A 441 14.13 17.97 -6.06
C ASP A 441 14.31 16.71 -6.94
N ILE A 442 13.27 16.36 -7.70
CA ILE A 442 13.27 15.15 -8.53
C ILE A 442 13.80 15.47 -9.92
N LEU A 443 14.84 14.75 -10.31
CA LEU A 443 15.40 14.81 -11.65
C LEU A 443 14.63 13.84 -12.55
N THR A 444 14.13 14.34 -13.68
CA THR A 444 13.32 13.55 -14.62
C THR A 444 13.96 13.46 -16.00
N SER A 445 13.69 12.37 -16.72
CA SER A 445 14.07 12.19 -18.12
C SER A 445 12.97 11.45 -18.88
N LYS A 446 12.61 11.92 -20.06
CA LYS A 446 11.60 11.26 -20.92
C LYS A 446 11.99 9.84 -21.36
N ALA A 447 13.28 9.54 -21.38
CA ALA A 447 13.80 8.21 -21.74
C ALA A 447 13.79 7.23 -20.54
N GLN A 448 13.41 7.68 -19.32
CA GLN A 448 13.36 6.87 -18.14
C GLN A 448 12.01 6.19 -17.97
N HIS A 449 12.06 5.00 -17.41
CA HIS A 449 10.89 4.18 -17.10
C HIS A 449 11.04 3.52 -15.73
N PRO A 450 9.93 3.22 -15.03
CA PRO A 450 9.97 2.54 -13.74
C PRO A 450 10.68 1.20 -13.79
N SER A 451 11.54 0.94 -12.82
CA SER A 451 12.24 -0.34 -12.67
C SER A 451 11.49 -1.26 -11.70
N THR A 452 11.46 -2.57 -12.00
CA THR A 452 10.95 -3.60 -11.08
C THR A 452 11.66 -3.61 -9.73
N GLU A 453 12.92 -3.16 -9.69
CA GLU A 453 13.68 -3.11 -8.46
C GLU A 453 13.22 -2.01 -7.50
N TRP A 454 12.56 -0.96 -8.02
CA TRP A 454 12.00 0.10 -7.18
C TRP A 454 10.92 -0.42 -6.24
N GLU A 455 10.16 -1.44 -6.67
CA GLU A 455 9.13 -2.06 -5.83
C GLU A 455 9.66 -2.57 -4.49
N ARG A 456 10.95 -2.95 -4.43
CA ARG A 456 11.57 -3.51 -3.23
C ARG A 456 11.82 -2.50 -2.13
N PHE A 457 12.01 -1.23 -2.47
CA PHE A 457 12.37 -0.20 -1.50
C PHE A 457 11.34 0.91 -1.37
N VAL A 458 10.39 1.05 -2.31
CA VAL A 458 9.28 2.00 -2.14
C VAL A 458 8.32 1.52 -1.07
N VAL A 459 7.78 2.46 -0.32
CA VAL A 459 6.92 2.20 0.85
C VAL A 459 5.46 2.53 0.55
N THR A 460 5.19 3.54 -0.32
CA THR A 460 3.84 3.99 -0.62
C THR A 460 3.08 3.01 -1.51
N GLY A 461 1.79 2.80 -1.21
CA GLY A 461 0.90 1.99 -2.04
C GLY A 461 0.75 2.56 -3.44
N LYS A 462 0.72 3.90 -3.57
CA LYS A 462 0.64 4.62 -4.85
C LYS A 462 1.85 4.33 -5.75
N ALA A 463 3.07 4.41 -5.21
CA ALA A 463 4.29 4.09 -5.97
C ALA A 463 4.30 2.61 -6.38
N LYS A 464 4.01 1.68 -5.48
CA LYS A 464 3.94 0.25 -5.79
C LYS A 464 2.93 -0.06 -6.89
N ALA A 465 1.72 0.45 -6.77
CA ALA A 465 0.66 0.24 -7.77
C ALA A 465 1.07 0.80 -9.15
N ALA A 466 1.62 2.01 -9.20
CA ALA A 466 2.08 2.63 -10.45
C ALA A 466 3.22 1.85 -11.09
N ILE A 467 4.23 1.43 -10.32
CA ILE A 467 5.35 0.62 -10.80
C ILE A 467 4.86 -0.72 -11.33
N ARG A 468 4.02 -1.43 -10.57
CA ARG A 468 3.43 -2.72 -11.00
C ARG A 468 2.62 -2.58 -12.28
N ARG A 469 1.79 -1.53 -12.39
CA ARG A 469 1.02 -1.25 -13.61
C ARG A 469 1.94 -1.05 -14.81
N TYR A 470 2.97 -0.20 -14.67
CA TYR A 470 3.92 0.06 -15.74
C TYR A 470 4.65 -1.22 -16.19
N VAL A 471 5.15 -1.99 -15.23
CA VAL A 471 5.84 -3.27 -15.50
C VAL A 471 4.93 -4.26 -16.21
N ARG A 472 3.64 -4.34 -15.82
CA ARG A 472 2.65 -5.19 -16.50
C ARG A 472 2.41 -4.72 -17.95
N ALA A 473 2.27 -3.41 -18.17
CA ALA A 473 2.10 -2.86 -19.51
C ALA A 473 3.31 -3.18 -20.41
N CYS A 474 4.54 -2.94 -19.92
CA CYS A 474 5.74 -3.28 -20.68
C CYS A 474 5.87 -4.78 -20.96
N LYS A 475 5.54 -5.65 -20.01
CA LYS A 475 5.52 -7.10 -20.24
C LYS A 475 4.47 -7.48 -21.27
N ARG A 476 3.28 -6.88 -21.21
CA ARG A 476 2.22 -7.14 -22.18
C ARG A 476 2.66 -6.76 -23.58
N ASP A 477 3.29 -5.58 -23.79
CA ASP A 477 3.80 -5.17 -25.10
C ASP A 477 4.89 -6.13 -25.61
N GLN A 478 5.77 -6.62 -24.73
CA GLN A 478 6.76 -7.64 -25.07
C GLN A 478 6.10 -8.95 -25.47
N PHE A 479 5.06 -9.39 -24.75
CA PHE A 479 4.32 -10.60 -25.07
C PHE A 479 3.51 -10.45 -26.36
N ILE A 480 2.94 -9.28 -26.65
CA ILE A 480 2.27 -9.00 -27.91
C ILE A 480 3.26 -9.15 -29.07
N THR A 481 4.42 -8.51 -28.98
CA THR A 481 5.46 -8.60 -30.01
C THR A 481 5.94 -10.06 -30.21
N LEU A 482 6.22 -10.76 -29.10
CA LEU A 482 6.67 -12.16 -29.14
C LEU A 482 5.58 -13.06 -29.73
N GLY A 483 4.34 -12.92 -29.30
CA GLY A 483 3.21 -13.71 -29.80
C GLY A 483 2.93 -13.48 -31.29
N GLN A 484 3.03 -12.24 -31.74
CA GLN A 484 2.95 -11.92 -33.16
C GLN A 484 4.05 -12.61 -33.95
N GLU A 485 5.32 -12.49 -33.52
CA GLU A 485 6.44 -13.19 -34.17
C GLU A 485 6.28 -14.71 -34.20
N ILE A 486 5.79 -15.31 -33.11
CA ILE A 486 5.53 -16.75 -33.01
C ILE A 486 4.49 -17.17 -34.06
N LEU A 487 3.37 -16.43 -34.15
CA LEU A 487 2.31 -16.74 -35.10
C LEU A 487 2.77 -16.52 -36.53
N GLU A 488 3.42 -15.40 -36.86
CA GLU A 488 3.95 -15.15 -38.19
C GLU A 488 4.91 -16.25 -38.65
N ARG A 489 5.85 -16.67 -37.80
CA ARG A 489 6.80 -17.77 -38.10
C ARG A 489 6.09 -19.08 -38.28
N LEU A 490 5.07 -19.37 -37.45
CA LEU A 490 4.32 -20.63 -37.52
C LEU A 490 3.52 -20.71 -38.84
N PHE A 491 2.76 -19.66 -39.18
CA PHE A 491 1.95 -19.62 -40.40
C PHE A 491 2.83 -19.67 -41.65
N LYS A 492 3.95 -18.93 -41.66
CA LYS A 492 4.93 -18.97 -42.77
C LYS A 492 5.60 -20.34 -42.88
N GLY A 493 5.91 -21.01 -41.75
CA GLY A 493 6.49 -22.36 -41.77
C GLY A 493 5.58 -23.43 -42.33
N GLU A 494 4.25 -23.24 -42.20
CA GLU A 494 3.23 -24.14 -42.75
C GLU A 494 2.70 -23.70 -44.13
N ASN A 495 3.31 -22.65 -44.77
CA ASN A 495 2.89 -22.07 -46.01
C ASN A 495 1.42 -21.60 -46.04
N LEU A 496 0.95 -21.06 -44.92
CA LEU A 496 -0.38 -20.50 -44.75
C LEU A 496 -0.31 -18.98 -44.69
N GLU A 497 -1.36 -18.32 -45.19
CA GLU A 497 -1.43 -16.87 -45.15
C GLU A 497 -1.75 -16.38 -43.75
N PHE A 498 -0.90 -15.52 -43.19
CA PHE A 498 -1.15 -14.85 -41.93
C PHE A 498 -2.03 -13.62 -42.17
N SER A 499 -3.29 -13.70 -41.73
CA SER A 499 -4.26 -12.61 -41.92
C SER A 499 -4.88 -12.18 -40.59
N GLU A 500 -4.80 -10.85 -40.31
CA GLU A 500 -5.48 -10.27 -39.13
C GLU A 500 -7.00 -10.49 -39.17
N LYS A 501 -7.62 -10.49 -40.35
CA LYS A 501 -9.05 -10.81 -40.49
C LYS A 501 -9.38 -12.23 -40.05
N GLY A 502 -8.47 -13.19 -40.27
CA GLY A 502 -8.61 -14.56 -39.75
C GLY A 502 -8.58 -14.62 -38.23
N LEU A 503 -7.74 -13.79 -37.59
CA LEU A 503 -7.64 -13.72 -36.14
C LEU A 503 -8.88 -13.06 -35.50
N VAL A 504 -9.45 -12.01 -36.13
CA VAL A 504 -10.69 -11.37 -35.66
C VAL A 504 -11.84 -12.38 -35.56
N ASN A 505 -11.96 -13.29 -36.52
CA ASN A 505 -13.04 -14.30 -36.53
C ASN A 505 -12.94 -15.34 -35.40
N VAL A 506 -11.78 -15.46 -34.77
CA VAL A 506 -11.53 -16.46 -33.71
C VAL A 506 -11.34 -15.84 -32.32
N LEU A 507 -11.52 -14.54 -32.15
CA LEU A 507 -11.39 -13.84 -30.87
C LEU A 507 -12.20 -14.49 -29.74
N GLN A 508 -13.46 -14.84 -30.02
CA GLN A 508 -14.37 -15.46 -29.05
C GLN A 508 -13.89 -16.83 -28.58
N ASN A 509 -13.19 -17.60 -29.44
CA ASN A 509 -12.67 -18.92 -29.09
C ASN A 509 -11.57 -18.86 -28.03
N PHE A 510 -10.95 -17.70 -27.86
CA PHE A 510 -9.84 -17.47 -26.94
C PHE A 510 -10.18 -16.46 -25.84
N GLU A 511 -11.46 -16.10 -25.68
CA GLU A 511 -11.89 -15.09 -24.71
C GLU A 511 -11.04 -13.81 -24.82
N ALA A 512 -10.81 -13.33 -26.05
CA ALA A 512 -10.00 -12.15 -26.36
C ALA A 512 -10.90 -11.03 -26.89
N GLU A 513 -10.64 -9.81 -26.46
CA GLU A 513 -11.36 -8.61 -26.90
C GLU A 513 -10.72 -7.97 -28.15
N SER A 514 -9.42 -8.21 -28.33
CA SER A 514 -8.63 -7.66 -29.42
C SER A 514 -7.63 -8.70 -29.99
N ILE A 515 -7.05 -8.40 -31.16
CA ILE A 515 -6.00 -9.24 -31.76
C ILE A 515 -4.75 -9.25 -30.86
N GLU A 516 -4.43 -8.09 -30.26
CA GLU A 516 -3.34 -7.93 -29.32
C GLU A 516 -3.48 -8.85 -28.11
N ASP A 517 -4.71 -9.16 -27.68
CA ASP A 517 -4.94 -10.14 -26.59
C ASP A 517 -4.56 -11.56 -27.01
N ILE A 518 -4.84 -11.94 -28.27
CA ILE A 518 -4.38 -13.24 -28.77
C ILE A 518 -2.86 -13.27 -28.81
N TYR A 519 -2.23 -12.22 -29.33
CA TYR A 519 -0.76 -12.12 -29.35
C TYR A 519 -0.18 -12.21 -27.93
N ALA A 520 -0.74 -11.45 -26.98
CA ALA A 520 -0.30 -11.48 -25.59
C ALA A 520 -0.44 -12.91 -25.00
N LYS A 521 -1.59 -13.55 -25.18
CA LYS A 521 -1.84 -14.93 -24.68
C LYS A 521 -0.90 -15.97 -25.30
N VAL A 522 -0.55 -15.80 -26.58
CA VAL A 522 0.43 -16.67 -27.25
C VAL A 522 1.85 -16.38 -26.74
N GLY A 523 2.21 -15.11 -26.58
CA GLY A 523 3.52 -14.72 -26.04
C GLY A 523 3.72 -15.12 -24.57
N GLU A 524 2.65 -15.11 -23.76
CA GLU A 524 2.65 -15.61 -22.38
C GLU A 524 2.68 -17.15 -22.31
N GLY A 525 2.37 -17.85 -23.42
CA GLY A 525 2.27 -19.30 -23.45
C GLY A 525 0.96 -19.87 -22.89
N LEU A 526 -0.06 -19.03 -22.66
CA LEU A 526 -1.41 -19.43 -22.22
C LEU A 526 -2.18 -20.12 -23.35
N VAL A 527 -1.90 -19.72 -24.60
CA VAL A 527 -2.45 -20.30 -25.81
C VAL A 527 -1.28 -20.71 -26.71
N THR A 528 -1.33 -21.90 -27.31
CA THR A 528 -0.28 -22.30 -28.24
C THR A 528 -0.54 -21.72 -29.63
N GLY A 529 0.52 -21.35 -30.35
CA GLY A 529 0.37 -20.89 -31.74
C GLY A 529 -0.37 -21.89 -32.63
N TRP A 530 -0.25 -23.20 -32.33
CA TRP A 530 -0.97 -24.27 -33.01
C TRP A 530 -2.47 -24.24 -32.76
N ASP A 531 -2.91 -23.88 -31.57
CA ASP A 531 -4.34 -23.75 -31.27
C ASP A 531 -4.96 -22.62 -32.06
N VAL A 532 -4.23 -21.48 -32.16
CA VAL A 532 -4.65 -20.36 -33.00
C VAL A 532 -4.70 -20.75 -34.46
N LEU A 533 -3.67 -21.44 -34.98
CA LEU A 533 -3.64 -21.89 -36.37
C LEU A 533 -4.81 -22.84 -36.69
N LYS A 534 -5.13 -23.81 -35.81
CA LYS A 534 -6.27 -24.68 -35.97
C LYS A 534 -7.62 -23.98 -35.91
N ALA A 535 -7.72 -22.94 -35.10
CA ALA A 535 -8.94 -22.11 -35.02
C ALA A 535 -9.17 -21.32 -36.31
N VAL A 536 -8.09 -20.71 -36.85
CA VAL A 536 -8.15 -19.93 -38.10
C VAL A 536 -8.33 -20.83 -39.33
N TYR A 537 -7.72 -22.03 -39.34
CA TYR A 537 -7.79 -23.02 -40.43
C TYR A 537 -8.31 -24.38 -39.93
N PRO A 538 -9.63 -24.56 -39.71
CA PRO A 538 -10.19 -25.79 -39.13
C PRO A 538 -9.98 -27.04 -40.03
N ALA A 539 -9.83 -26.83 -41.35
CA ALA A 539 -9.58 -27.90 -42.28
C ALA A 539 -8.13 -28.38 -42.39
N TYR A 540 -7.21 -27.73 -41.64
CA TYR A 540 -5.79 -28.06 -41.66
C TYR A 540 -5.51 -29.37 -40.95
N LYS A 541 -5.17 -30.45 -41.73
CA LYS A 541 -4.75 -31.76 -41.20
C LYS A 541 -3.22 -31.79 -41.07
N GLN A 542 -2.75 -31.97 -39.85
CA GLN A 542 -1.35 -32.10 -39.49
C GLN A 542 -0.73 -33.37 -40.15
N SER A 543 -0.17 -33.25 -41.36
CA SER A 543 0.30 -34.39 -42.14
C SER A 543 1.82 -34.68 -42.07
N LYS A 544 2.62 -33.96 -41.30
CA LYS A 544 4.09 -34.04 -41.40
C LYS A 544 4.92 -34.14 -40.11
N LEU A 545 4.36 -34.22 -38.93
CA LEU A 545 5.18 -34.19 -37.71
C LEU A 545 5.77 -35.55 -37.26
N GLU A 546 5.36 -36.68 -37.83
CA GLU A 546 5.93 -37.98 -37.46
C GLU A 546 7.23 -38.38 -38.22
N LYS A 547 7.63 -37.63 -39.24
CA LYS A 547 8.83 -37.96 -40.06
C LYS A 547 10.11 -37.25 -39.70
N VAL A 548 10.09 -36.17 -38.90
CA VAL A 548 11.27 -35.36 -38.63
C VAL A 548 12.08 -35.85 -37.40
N VAL A 549 11.48 -36.63 -36.51
CA VAL A 549 12.18 -37.11 -35.30
C VAL A 549 13.20 -38.26 -35.59
N LYS A 550 13.20 -38.84 -36.79
CA LYS A 550 14.05 -39.99 -37.15
C LYS A 550 15.33 -39.66 -37.95
N SER A 551 15.66 -38.40 -38.23
CA SER A 551 16.83 -38.08 -39.06
C SER A 551 17.76 -36.96 -38.57
N ILE A 552 18.03 -36.87 -37.29
CA ILE A 552 19.11 -36.00 -36.81
C ILE A 552 20.35 -36.84 -36.56
N LYS A 553 21.24 -36.88 -37.57
CA LYS A 553 22.63 -37.33 -37.40
C LYS A 553 23.38 -36.20 -36.68
N VAL A 554 23.93 -36.54 -35.49
CA VAL A 554 24.79 -35.64 -34.68
C VAL A 554 26.12 -35.45 -35.43
N PRO A 555 26.54 -34.22 -35.73
CA PRO A 555 27.88 -33.96 -36.24
C PRO A 555 28.93 -34.04 -35.14
N SER A 556 29.98 -34.80 -35.39
CA SER A 556 31.15 -34.98 -34.55
C SER A 556 31.92 -33.66 -34.37
N PHE A 557 32.11 -33.26 -33.14
CA PHE A 557 32.95 -32.12 -32.78
C PHE A 557 34.42 -32.40 -32.98
N LYS A 558 35.02 -31.81 -34.00
CA LYS A 558 36.49 -31.64 -34.07
C LYS A 558 36.86 -30.28 -33.48
N LYS A 559 37.72 -30.32 -32.46
CA LYS A 559 38.37 -29.18 -31.82
C LYS A 559 38.96 -28.23 -32.87
N VAL A 560 38.58 -26.95 -32.83
CA VAL A 560 39.38 -25.86 -33.40
C VAL A 560 39.65 -24.86 -32.29
N ILE A 561 40.86 -25.01 -31.75
CA ILE A 561 41.47 -23.95 -30.90
C ILE A 561 41.98 -22.88 -31.89
N LYS A 562 41.40 -21.71 -31.87
CA LYS A 562 42.01 -20.52 -32.49
C LYS A 562 42.30 -19.50 -31.39
N LYS A 563 43.60 -19.11 -31.43
CA LYS A 563 44.27 -18.14 -30.61
C LYS A 563 43.59 -16.74 -30.65
N ASP A 564 43.74 -16.11 -29.52
CA ASP A 564 43.47 -14.71 -29.20
C ASP A 564 43.56 -13.71 -30.34
N LYS A 565 42.47 -13.04 -30.62
CA LYS A 565 42.47 -11.69 -31.15
C LYS A 565 42.34 -10.73 -29.98
N LYS A 566 43.30 -9.81 -29.86
CA LYS A 566 43.20 -8.66 -28.94
C LYS A 566 41.86 -7.95 -29.16
N SER A 567 41.03 -7.93 -28.13
CA SER A 567 39.81 -7.14 -28.10
C SER A 567 40.18 -5.65 -28.15
N GLU A 568 39.66 -4.92 -29.13
CA GLU A 568 39.66 -3.46 -29.09
C GLU A 568 38.86 -3.00 -27.88
N PRO A 569 39.26 -1.88 -27.22
CA PRO A 569 38.55 -1.44 -26.02
C PRO A 569 37.13 -1.00 -26.36
N LEU A 570 36.16 -1.56 -25.63
CA LEU A 570 34.77 -1.16 -25.65
C LEU A 570 34.62 0.36 -25.49
N LYS A 571 33.96 1.02 -26.42
CA LYS A 571 33.72 2.46 -26.37
C LYS A 571 32.55 2.73 -25.41
N ILE A 572 32.85 3.06 -24.16
CA ILE A 572 31.94 3.55 -23.15
C ILE A 572 32.00 5.08 -23.19
N LYS A 573 30.86 5.76 -23.36
CA LYS A 573 30.79 7.22 -23.31
C LYS A 573 31.01 7.71 -21.87
N GLY A 574 31.79 8.79 -21.69
CA GLY A 574 32.06 9.36 -20.36
C GLY A 574 33.42 8.95 -19.76
N LEU A 575 34.20 8.10 -20.43
CA LEU A 575 35.54 7.73 -20.00
C LEU A 575 36.64 8.60 -20.62
N ILE A 576 37.68 8.86 -19.85
CA ILE A 576 38.91 9.52 -20.36
C ILE A 576 39.70 8.49 -21.19
N PRO A 577 40.19 8.85 -22.41
CA PRO A 577 40.95 7.94 -23.22
C PRO A 577 42.17 7.36 -22.49
N GLY A 578 42.35 6.04 -22.51
CA GLY A 578 43.44 5.34 -21.85
C GLY A 578 43.16 4.77 -20.47
N MET A 579 41.97 4.97 -19.90
CA MET A 579 41.60 4.29 -18.67
C MET A 579 41.29 2.81 -18.91
N ALA A 580 41.82 1.95 -18.05
CA ALA A 580 41.47 0.54 -18.02
C ALA A 580 40.03 0.38 -17.49
N VAL A 581 39.22 -0.38 -18.18
CA VAL A 581 37.83 -0.64 -17.82
C VAL A 581 37.60 -2.12 -17.58
N HIS A 582 36.87 -2.46 -16.51
CA HIS A 582 36.48 -3.83 -16.26
C HIS A 582 35.02 -3.87 -15.76
N PHE A 583 34.27 -4.89 -16.16
CA PHE A 583 32.90 -5.10 -15.71
C PHE A 583 32.89 -5.77 -14.35
N ALA A 584 32.04 -5.26 -13.45
CA ALA A 584 31.94 -5.78 -12.10
C ALA A 584 31.26 -7.16 -12.08
N GLY A 585 31.97 -8.16 -11.53
CA GLY A 585 31.47 -9.53 -11.40
C GLY A 585 30.33 -9.70 -10.39
N CYS A 586 29.99 -8.66 -9.61
CA CYS A 586 28.88 -8.68 -8.64
C CYS A 586 27.49 -8.41 -9.29
N CYS A 587 27.44 -7.70 -10.43
CA CYS A 587 26.19 -7.31 -11.07
C CYS A 587 26.10 -7.65 -12.57
N HIS A 588 27.23 -8.05 -13.21
CA HIS A 588 27.29 -8.43 -14.62
C HIS A 588 26.52 -7.46 -15.53
N PRO A 589 26.99 -6.19 -15.68
CA PRO A 589 26.30 -5.18 -16.46
C PRO A 589 26.24 -5.56 -17.94
N LEU A 590 25.08 -5.35 -18.57
CA LEU A 590 24.80 -5.66 -19.97
C LEU A 590 24.44 -4.40 -20.73
N PRO A 591 24.71 -4.31 -22.06
CA PRO A 591 24.16 -3.25 -22.89
C PRO A 591 22.64 -3.17 -22.73
N GLY A 592 22.13 -1.94 -22.43
CA GLY A 592 20.75 -1.73 -22.04
C GLY A 592 20.53 -1.56 -20.53
N ASP A 593 21.49 -1.99 -19.68
CA ASP A 593 21.50 -1.61 -18.26
C ASP A 593 21.96 -0.16 -18.11
N ARG A 594 21.49 0.49 -17.06
CA ARG A 594 22.11 1.72 -16.59
C ARG A 594 23.38 1.41 -15.83
N ILE A 595 24.44 2.04 -16.23
CA ILE A 595 25.76 1.79 -15.69
C ILE A 595 26.35 3.04 -15.03
N VAL A 596 27.21 2.79 -14.05
CA VAL A 596 28.02 3.78 -13.36
C VAL A 596 29.44 3.24 -13.24
N GLY A 597 30.42 4.11 -13.42
CA GLY A 597 31.81 3.81 -13.25
C GLY A 597 32.29 4.12 -11.83
N ILE A 598 33.03 3.21 -11.21
CA ILE A 598 33.70 3.46 -9.93
C ILE A 598 35.22 3.40 -10.18
N VAL A 599 35.91 4.50 -9.92
CA VAL A 599 37.37 4.56 -9.99
C VAL A 599 37.95 3.74 -8.85
N THR A 600 38.67 2.66 -9.22
CA THR A 600 39.36 1.79 -8.27
C THR A 600 40.86 2.02 -8.37
N THR A 601 41.48 2.37 -7.25
CA THR A 601 42.92 2.67 -7.20
C THR A 601 43.77 1.48 -7.72
N GLY A 602 44.54 1.71 -8.77
CA GLY A 602 45.41 0.70 -9.38
C GLY A 602 44.75 -0.29 -10.32
N LYS A 603 43.38 -0.27 -10.50
CA LYS A 603 42.63 -1.21 -11.36
C LYS A 603 41.83 -0.54 -12.45
N GLY A 604 41.77 0.80 -12.49
CA GLY A 604 41.00 1.54 -13.46
C GLY A 604 39.53 1.73 -13.02
N VAL A 605 38.60 1.71 -13.97
CA VAL A 605 37.19 1.94 -13.73
C VAL A 605 36.39 0.62 -13.73
N ALA A 606 35.78 0.31 -12.59
CA ALA A 606 34.83 -0.79 -12.46
C ALA A 606 33.44 -0.33 -12.91
N VAL A 607 32.86 -0.96 -13.92
CA VAL A 607 31.53 -0.68 -14.42
C VAL A 607 30.52 -1.52 -13.65
N HIS A 608 29.60 -0.86 -12.98
CA HIS A 608 28.51 -1.48 -12.25
C HIS A 608 27.15 -1.09 -12.86
N THR A 609 26.14 -1.91 -12.64
CA THR A 609 24.75 -1.44 -12.79
C THR A 609 24.45 -0.45 -11.67
N ILE A 610 23.65 0.58 -11.94
CA ILE A 610 23.33 1.63 -10.95
C ILE A 610 22.68 1.07 -9.67
N ASP A 611 22.05 -0.08 -9.78
CA ASP A 611 21.34 -0.76 -8.68
C ASP A 611 22.20 -1.77 -7.91
N CYS A 612 23.50 -1.80 -8.17
CA CYS A 612 24.40 -2.78 -7.55
C CYS A 612 24.62 -2.47 -6.07
N LYS A 613 24.36 -3.45 -5.19
CA LYS A 613 24.56 -3.31 -3.74
C LYS A 613 26.01 -3.01 -3.36
N ALA A 614 26.98 -3.44 -4.18
CA ALA A 614 28.39 -3.16 -3.93
C ALA A 614 28.72 -1.65 -3.98
N LEU A 615 27.85 -0.85 -4.58
CA LEU A 615 27.99 0.61 -4.64
C LEU A 615 27.77 1.29 -3.28
N GLU A 616 27.07 0.65 -2.35
CA GLU A 616 26.86 1.17 -0.99
C GLU A 616 28.20 1.47 -0.27
N LYS A 617 29.23 0.70 -0.61
CA LYS A 617 30.59 0.90 -0.04
C LYS A 617 31.26 2.19 -0.48
N TYR A 618 30.80 2.80 -1.56
CA TYR A 618 31.37 4.00 -2.17
C TYR A 618 30.42 5.19 -2.04
N ALA A 619 29.33 5.06 -1.26
CA ALA A 619 28.34 6.13 -1.09
C ALA A 619 28.92 7.41 -0.48
N ASP A 620 29.92 7.28 0.37
CA ASP A 620 30.60 8.40 1.05
C ASP A 620 31.82 8.97 0.26
N GLU A 621 32.10 8.43 -0.94
CA GLU A 621 33.25 8.81 -1.76
C GLU A 621 32.79 9.31 -3.16
N PRO A 622 32.12 10.47 -3.28
CA PRO A 622 31.54 10.95 -4.53
C PRO A 622 32.55 11.19 -5.65
N GLU A 623 33.80 11.48 -5.31
CA GLU A 623 34.91 11.68 -6.27
C GLU A 623 35.30 10.43 -7.06
N ARG A 624 34.87 9.24 -6.61
CA ARG A 624 35.13 7.97 -7.32
C ARG A 624 34.07 7.63 -8.35
N TRP A 625 32.95 8.36 -8.36
CA TRP A 625 31.83 8.06 -9.24
C TRP A 625 32.00 8.75 -10.59
N LEU A 626 31.88 7.97 -11.65
CA LEU A 626 31.89 8.45 -13.02
C LEU A 626 30.53 8.18 -13.67
N ASP A 627 29.95 9.21 -14.26
CA ASP A 627 28.77 9.06 -15.09
C ASP A 627 29.18 8.52 -16.47
N ILE A 628 28.79 7.28 -16.75
CA ILE A 628 29.13 6.56 -17.96
C ILE A 628 27.90 5.95 -18.60
N ALA A 629 27.93 5.81 -19.92
CA ALA A 629 26.85 5.20 -20.69
C ALA A 629 27.42 4.24 -21.75
N TRP A 630 26.59 3.25 -22.14
CA TRP A 630 26.94 2.35 -23.25
C TRP A 630 27.06 3.13 -24.56
N GLY A 631 28.11 2.84 -25.34
CA GLY A 631 28.24 3.32 -26.72
C GLY A 631 27.41 2.48 -27.68
N GLU A 632 27.05 3.05 -28.82
CA GLU A 632 26.22 2.36 -29.83
C GLU A 632 26.85 1.08 -30.41
N GLU A 633 28.16 0.97 -30.35
CA GLU A 633 28.92 -0.19 -30.83
C GLU A 633 28.97 -1.37 -29.83
N ALA A 634 28.57 -1.14 -28.56
CA ALA A 634 28.60 -2.17 -27.52
C ALA A 634 27.59 -3.32 -27.75
N VAL A 635 26.56 -3.10 -28.57
CA VAL A 635 25.50 -4.09 -28.87
C VAL A 635 26.00 -5.23 -29.78
N ASN A 636 27.15 -5.07 -30.43
CA ASN A 636 27.69 -6.07 -31.36
C ASN A 636 28.59 -7.12 -30.68
N GLU A 637 28.88 -6.97 -29.39
CA GLU A 637 29.71 -7.91 -28.65
C GLU A 637 28.87 -8.79 -27.71
N MET A 638 29.41 -9.98 -27.38
CA MET A 638 28.78 -10.89 -26.42
C MET A 638 29.21 -10.53 -25.00
N HIS A 639 28.25 -10.39 -24.11
CA HIS A 639 28.44 -10.07 -22.70
C HIS A 639 27.91 -11.19 -21.82
N THR A 640 28.52 -11.40 -20.66
CA THR A 640 28.07 -12.47 -19.76
C THR A 640 27.03 -11.98 -18.79
N GLY A 641 25.81 -12.52 -18.89
CA GLY A 641 24.72 -12.32 -17.92
C GLY A 641 24.62 -13.52 -16.97
N ARG A 642 24.34 -13.28 -15.69
CA ARG A 642 24.18 -14.35 -14.68
C ARG A 642 22.74 -14.54 -14.30
N LEU A 643 22.29 -15.82 -14.33
CA LEU A 643 20.95 -16.24 -13.92
C LEU A 643 21.03 -17.18 -12.71
N LYS A 644 20.06 -17.03 -11.83
CA LYS A 644 19.73 -18.01 -10.78
C LYS A 644 18.50 -18.79 -11.25
N VAL A 645 18.63 -20.10 -11.34
CA VAL A 645 17.60 -21.00 -11.87
C VAL A 645 17.33 -22.11 -10.88
N MET A 646 16.06 -22.37 -10.57
CA MET A 646 15.61 -23.57 -9.87
C MET A 646 15.02 -24.54 -10.88
N LEU A 647 15.66 -25.70 -11.00
CA LEU A 647 15.35 -26.73 -11.98
C LEU A 647 14.88 -28.02 -11.29
N ALA A 648 13.86 -28.68 -11.82
CA ALA A 648 13.42 -29.98 -11.31
C ALA A 648 14.54 -31.03 -11.39
N ASN A 649 14.73 -31.81 -10.32
CA ASN A 649 15.74 -32.87 -10.26
C ASN A 649 15.24 -34.15 -10.92
N GLU A 650 15.03 -34.10 -12.23
CA GLU A 650 14.53 -35.18 -13.05
C GLU A 650 15.50 -35.46 -14.21
N PRO A 651 15.54 -36.72 -14.71
CA PRO A 651 16.32 -37.06 -15.88
C PRO A 651 15.92 -36.23 -17.10
N GLY A 652 16.90 -35.53 -17.71
CA GLY A 652 16.67 -34.68 -18.90
C GLY A 652 16.46 -33.22 -18.63
N SER A 653 16.20 -32.78 -17.38
CA SER A 653 15.95 -31.37 -17.05
C SER A 653 17.10 -30.45 -17.45
N LEU A 654 18.36 -30.82 -17.22
CA LEU A 654 19.55 -30.06 -17.66
C LEU A 654 19.67 -30.00 -19.18
N ALA A 655 19.30 -31.07 -19.89
CA ALA A 655 19.31 -31.09 -21.34
C ALA A 655 18.26 -30.13 -21.91
N GLU A 656 17.06 -30.10 -21.33
CA GLU A 656 16.01 -29.19 -21.73
C GLU A 656 16.39 -27.73 -21.47
N LEU A 657 16.97 -27.42 -20.30
CA LEU A 657 17.52 -26.10 -19.98
C LEU A 657 18.55 -25.65 -21.04
N SER A 658 19.52 -26.50 -21.33
CA SER A 658 20.58 -26.18 -22.32
C SER A 658 20.02 -25.98 -23.71
N ASN A 659 19.04 -26.80 -24.13
CA ASN A 659 18.36 -26.63 -25.41
C ASN A 659 17.57 -25.33 -25.51
N LEU A 660 16.90 -24.92 -24.43
CA LEU A 660 16.16 -23.66 -24.40
C LEU A 660 17.09 -22.44 -24.52
N VAL A 661 18.23 -22.44 -23.83
CA VAL A 661 19.23 -21.39 -23.95
C VAL A 661 19.80 -21.34 -25.37
N ALA A 662 20.14 -22.50 -25.94
CA ALA A 662 20.71 -22.57 -27.29
C ALA A 662 19.71 -22.17 -28.37
N ARG A 663 18.41 -22.52 -28.25
CA ARG A 663 17.36 -22.11 -29.20
C ARG A 663 17.18 -20.59 -29.23
N ASN A 664 17.44 -19.92 -28.13
CA ASN A 664 17.40 -18.45 -28.03
C ASN A 664 18.77 -17.81 -28.30
N ASN A 665 19.68 -18.49 -28.99
CA ASN A 665 21.02 -18.00 -29.36
C ASN A 665 21.92 -17.59 -28.18
N GLY A 666 21.63 -18.05 -26.96
CA GLY A 666 22.48 -17.91 -25.79
C GLY A 666 23.52 -19.05 -25.76
N ASN A 667 24.68 -18.78 -25.20
CA ASN A 667 25.71 -19.79 -24.91
C ASN A 667 25.94 -19.85 -23.41
N ILE A 668 25.88 -21.05 -22.83
CA ILE A 668 26.16 -21.24 -21.39
C ILE A 668 27.72 -21.29 -21.27
N SER A 669 28.28 -20.23 -20.67
CA SER A 669 29.71 -20.13 -20.44
C SER A 669 30.13 -20.76 -19.13
N ASN A 670 29.27 -20.80 -18.13
CA ASN A 670 29.54 -21.43 -16.84
C ASN A 670 28.20 -21.93 -16.21
N LEU A 671 28.28 -23.05 -15.47
CA LEU A 671 27.17 -23.62 -14.73
C LEU A 671 27.67 -24.08 -13.36
N ASN A 672 27.09 -23.57 -12.30
CA ASN A 672 27.42 -23.95 -10.94
C ASN A 672 26.15 -24.36 -10.17
N ILE A 673 26.20 -25.55 -9.54
CA ILE A 673 25.12 -26.03 -8.67
C ILE A 673 25.37 -25.47 -7.28
N VAL A 674 24.50 -24.54 -6.85
CA VAL A 674 24.62 -23.88 -5.52
C VAL A 674 23.98 -24.74 -4.43
N TYR A 675 22.85 -25.33 -4.76
CA TYR A 675 22.10 -26.17 -3.82
C TYR A 675 21.36 -27.29 -4.53
N ARG A 676 21.25 -28.47 -3.88
CA ARG A 676 20.60 -29.65 -4.44
C ARG A 676 19.71 -30.32 -3.40
N THR A 677 18.46 -30.60 -3.79
CA THR A 677 17.53 -31.45 -3.03
C THR A 677 17.11 -32.65 -3.85
N VAL A 678 16.29 -33.49 -3.25
CA VAL A 678 15.67 -34.64 -3.97
C VAL A 678 14.78 -34.15 -5.10
N SER A 679 14.11 -33.01 -4.94
CA SER A 679 13.09 -32.48 -5.84
C SER A 679 13.62 -31.44 -6.83
N TYR A 680 14.69 -30.70 -6.52
CA TYR A 680 15.20 -29.61 -7.38
C TYR A 680 16.68 -29.33 -7.18
N PHE A 681 17.29 -28.68 -8.20
CA PHE A 681 18.59 -28.04 -8.12
C PHE A 681 18.43 -26.51 -8.15
N GLU A 682 19.25 -25.83 -7.41
CA GLU A 682 19.49 -24.40 -7.57
C GLU A 682 20.83 -24.17 -8.30
N LEU A 683 20.73 -23.53 -9.47
CA LEU A 683 21.87 -23.32 -10.37
C LEU A 683 22.17 -21.83 -10.51
N LEU A 684 23.46 -21.49 -10.58
CA LEU A 684 23.94 -20.24 -11.15
C LEU A 684 24.46 -20.51 -12.55
N LEU A 685 23.90 -19.81 -13.53
CA LEU A 685 24.22 -19.92 -14.94
C LEU A 685 24.81 -18.61 -15.44
N ASP A 686 26.01 -18.66 -15.99
CA ASP A 686 26.57 -17.57 -16.77
C ASP A 686 26.30 -17.84 -18.25
N ILE A 687 25.61 -16.89 -18.88
CA ILE A 687 25.15 -17.03 -20.27
C ILE A 687 25.69 -15.85 -21.09
N ASP A 688 26.31 -16.16 -22.22
CA ASP A 688 26.75 -15.13 -23.15
C ASP A 688 25.56 -14.63 -23.97
N VAL A 689 25.29 -13.34 -23.85
CA VAL A 689 24.17 -12.64 -24.47
C VAL A 689 24.62 -11.33 -25.11
N LYS A 690 23.85 -10.80 -26.05
CA LYS A 690 24.17 -9.54 -26.73
C LYS A 690 23.85 -8.31 -25.89
N ASP A 691 22.70 -8.33 -25.22
CA ASP A 691 22.18 -7.22 -24.45
C ASP A 691 21.17 -7.69 -23.38
N LEU A 692 20.62 -6.76 -22.63
CA LEU A 692 19.62 -7.01 -21.61
C LEU A 692 18.34 -7.63 -22.20
N LYS A 693 17.94 -7.22 -23.42
CA LYS A 693 16.75 -7.76 -24.10
C LYS A 693 16.96 -9.25 -24.40
N HIS A 694 18.11 -9.61 -24.95
CA HIS A 694 18.44 -11.00 -25.25
C HIS A 694 18.43 -11.88 -23.98
N LEU A 695 18.98 -11.37 -22.86
CA LEU A 695 18.92 -12.10 -21.56
C LEU A 695 17.46 -12.26 -21.08
N THR A 696 16.64 -11.23 -21.25
CA THR A 696 15.23 -11.25 -20.85
C THR A 696 14.43 -12.26 -21.66
N ASP A 697 14.69 -12.37 -22.97
CA ASP A 697 14.06 -13.36 -23.84
C ASP A 697 14.42 -14.80 -23.43
N ILE A 698 15.67 -15.04 -23.02
CA ILE A 698 16.09 -16.32 -22.47
C ILE A 698 15.39 -16.61 -21.14
N ILE A 699 15.27 -15.62 -20.24
CA ILE A 699 14.53 -15.76 -18.98
C ILE A 699 13.05 -16.12 -19.25
N ALA A 700 12.41 -15.47 -20.22
CA ALA A 700 11.03 -15.74 -20.59
C ALA A 700 10.87 -17.17 -21.13
N ALA A 701 11.78 -17.62 -21.98
CA ALA A 701 11.78 -18.99 -22.50
C ALA A 701 11.98 -20.03 -21.40
N LEU A 702 12.87 -19.76 -20.44
CA LEU A 702 13.11 -20.65 -19.29
C LEU A 702 11.88 -20.71 -18.36
N LYS A 703 11.20 -19.57 -18.12
CA LYS A 703 9.97 -19.53 -17.32
C LYS A 703 8.80 -20.32 -17.93
N ALA A 704 8.76 -20.42 -19.25
CA ALA A 704 7.74 -21.18 -19.96
C ALA A 704 7.96 -22.70 -19.90
N SER A 705 9.13 -23.17 -19.46
CA SER A 705 9.44 -24.60 -19.36
C SER A 705 8.88 -25.22 -18.08
N LYS A 706 8.33 -26.42 -18.18
CA LYS A 706 7.81 -27.17 -17.04
C LYS A 706 8.89 -27.64 -16.05
N VAL A 707 10.12 -27.74 -16.50
CA VAL A 707 11.25 -28.21 -15.66
C VAL A 707 11.89 -27.07 -14.85
N VAL A 708 11.57 -25.82 -15.16
CA VAL A 708 12.09 -24.62 -14.47
C VAL A 708 11.04 -24.09 -13.51
N SER A 709 11.27 -24.24 -12.21
CA SER A 709 10.35 -23.73 -11.18
C SER A 709 10.54 -22.24 -10.92
N TYR A 710 11.77 -21.72 -11.09
CA TYR A 710 12.09 -20.32 -10.86
C TYR A 710 13.32 -19.91 -11.66
N VAL A 711 13.29 -18.72 -12.24
CA VAL A 711 14.45 -18.09 -12.87
C VAL A 711 14.44 -16.60 -12.65
N SER A 712 15.57 -16.05 -12.26
CA SER A 712 15.81 -14.61 -12.12
C SER A 712 17.22 -14.25 -12.50
N ARG A 713 17.46 -12.98 -12.87
CA ARG A 713 18.84 -12.46 -12.96
C ARG A 713 19.46 -12.50 -11.58
N ALA A 714 20.67 -13.05 -11.48
CA ALA A 714 21.39 -13.10 -10.21
C ALA A 714 22.18 -11.79 -10.03
N ASN A 715 21.78 -11.00 -9.04
CA ASN A 715 22.58 -9.92 -8.46
C ASN A 715 23.07 -10.42 -7.11
N GLN A 716 24.38 -10.44 -6.88
CA GLN A 716 24.92 -10.82 -5.56
C GLN A 716 24.50 -9.85 -4.48
#